data_85ba82a7aab4a3e93341470a8102fc1b
#
_entry.id   85ba82a7aab4a3e93341470a8102fc1b
#
_cell.length_a   1.000
_cell.length_b   1.000
_cell.length_c   1.000
_cell.angle_alpha   90.00
_cell.angle_beta   90.00
_cell.angle_gamma   90.00
#
_symmetry.space_group_name_H-M   'P 1'
#
loop_
_entity.id
_entity.type
_entity.pdbx_description
1 polymer ?
#
loop_
_entity_poly.entity_id
_entity_poly.type
_entity_poly.pdbx_seq_one_letter_code
_entity_poly.pdbx_strand_id
1 'polypeptide(L)'
;MHSFFGRLAILAAAFSFMLVAAGPASATPVASSATASKKQAKLKVKVLPASQASLLKSGVKVRVSGRPGSRVKLSFRSSSFDEGSRTLAKPRKIRLGKKARVVKVPATAGARAAASTCAARSLNALAVSGKQRARGSRALTRNLADCRLAPIDITQAQVCEFIAQPDQGNCMMPFPSDFYTRKDRNSPTGKRISFPVAAMPKNRNNVSIDPKNWNASDGFSQGQGILVKVPGIDTAEDVAANDFAPLQTLSRYAERNQRAVVINTKTGERQPIWVEIDANATDPDKAALMISPATNFDQKGRYIVALRNLVDADGNSLEAPNAFRYYRDAIPTSTGVINQRRGHFEGIFKTLRKAKIKRSELYLAWDFTVASNENNYRRALHMRDEAFKTIGDTSMGDNVVQGAAPDFNVTSVEDNVDSKIARRVRGFFTVPCFMTKDCASTGEFKLDARDLPERSDNDYQANFECIIPPVGLEGANPPKLRPFIYGHGLFGLALENSFSPVTRDLTADYESISCATDEIGMAGIDRFTVAVPALQDMNKFNQLVDRLQQGLLNGLFLSRLMHHPDGLGTDPAFQDGDGVTPGESVIDTDEVYYVGASQGGIMGGPMTALSPDFTQSALIVGGMNYSTLLTRSSNWSTFAVIFNPSYPDELSRPLVLNLTQMLWDRGEPNGYAHVTTDNPPPNTPAHNVTLQLALGDHQVSNFAADVMARTMGMKTNAGGIDDRRWPDYEDLWNIPRIGASEYPYRGSSMVYWDGGPYRLNPDNLSQDIGTGVPPYANVAPDGQWEDPHGAPRGASGPISMMNTFLQPNGFIADACNGEPCRADDWDGDFDSIIPVP
;
A
#
# COMPACT_ATOMS: atom_id res chain seq x y z
N MET A 1 33.90 -2.11 34.49
CA MET A 1 34.62 -3.27 35.05
C MET A 1 33.95 -4.52 34.53
N HIS A 2 34.75 -5.32 33.75
CA HIS A 2 34.55 -6.74 33.32
C HIS A 2 33.29 -7.05 32.53
N SER A 3 33.31 -7.13 31.23
CA SER A 3 33.89 -8.09 30.25
C SER A 3 33.37 -9.54 30.40
N PHE A 4 32.57 -9.99 29.43
CA PHE A 4 32.66 -11.36 28.93
C PHE A 4 32.19 -11.44 27.45
N PHE A 5 33.19 -11.75 26.59
CA PHE A 5 33.01 -12.10 25.18
C PHE A 5 32.75 -13.61 25.06
N GLY A 6 31.78 -13.99 24.24
CA GLY A 6 31.58 -15.37 23.76
C GLY A 6 31.69 -15.42 22.24
N ARG A 7 32.79 -15.97 21.74
CA ARG A 7 33.07 -16.20 20.32
C ARG A 7 32.43 -17.48 19.83
N LEU A 8 31.81 -17.45 18.67
CA LEU A 8 31.48 -18.63 17.89
C LEU A 8 32.51 -18.77 16.76
N ALA A 9 33.17 -19.95 16.69
CA ALA A 9 34.20 -20.25 15.73
C ALA A 9 33.64 -20.92 14.46
N ILE A 10 34.09 -20.46 13.30
CA ILE A 10 33.86 -21.12 12.00
C ILE A 10 35.10 -21.98 11.71
N LEU A 11 34.89 -23.27 11.47
CA LEU A 11 35.92 -24.19 10.99
C LEU A 11 36.15 -24.00 9.49
N ALA A 12 37.37 -23.65 9.11
CA ALA A 12 37.88 -23.80 7.75
C ALA A 12 39.01 -24.85 7.79
N ALA A 13 38.86 -25.92 7.03
CA ALA A 13 39.88 -26.94 6.88
C ALA A 13 40.84 -26.53 5.77
N ALA A 14 42.10 -26.32 6.12
CA ALA A 14 43.21 -26.16 5.18
C ALA A 14 44.06 -27.44 5.19
N PHE A 15 44.27 -28.02 4.00
CA PHE A 15 45.22 -29.12 3.80
C PHE A 15 46.60 -28.53 3.54
N SER A 16 47.57 -28.85 4.38
CA SER A 16 48.99 -28.56 4.17
C SER A 16 49.69 -29.75 3.55
N PHE A 17 50.43 -29.50 2.47
CA PHE A 17 51.38 -30.46 1.89
C PHE A 17 52.71 -30.43 2.65
N MET A 18 53.19 -31.59 3.10
CA MET A 18 54.58 -31.79 3.49
C MET A 18 55.41 -32.29 2.33
N LEU A 19 56.50 -31.59 2.07
CA LEU A 19 57.60 -32.03 1.19
C LEU A 19 58.57 -32.89 2.02
N VAL A 20 58.84 -34.10 1.52
CA VAL A 20 60.02 -34.88 1.95
C VAL A 20 60.88 -35.11 0.73
N ALA A 21 62.14 -34.65 0.81
CA ALA A 21 63.20 -34.88 -0.18
C ALA A 21 63.90 -36.21 0.14
N ALA A 22 64.14 -37.05 -0.89
CA ALA A 22 65.16 -38.12 -0.90
C ALA A 22 65.72 -38.27 -2.30
N GLY A 23 67.03 -38.37 -2.38
CA GLY A 23 67.86 -38.30 -3.53
C GLY A 23 67.94 -39.61 -4.37
N PRO A 24 68.85 -39.65 -5.37
CA PRO A 24 68.59 -40.39 -6.58
C PRO A 24 69.16 -41.85 -6.55
N ALA A 25 68.36 -42.76 -7.13
CA ALA A 25 68.92 -44.09 -7.48
C ALA A 25 68.66 -44.33 -8.99
N SER A 26 69.73 -44.58 -9.69
CA SER A 26 69.81 -44.93 -11.11
C SER A 26 69.09 -46.23 -11.44
N ALA A 27 68.23 -46.25 -12.44
CA ALA A 27 67.79 -47.45 -13.10
C ALA A 27 67.49 -47.20 -14.59
N THR A 28 68.01 -48.03 -15.39
CA THR A 28 68.02 -48.15 -16.85
C THR A 28 66.62 -48.04 -17.51
N PRO A 29 66.53 -47.57 -18.78
CA PRO A 29 65.30 -47.37 -19.46
C PRO A 29 64.71 -48.67 -20.02
N VAL A 30 63.51 -49.04 -19.54
CA VAL A 30 62.65 -49.97 -20.27
C VAL A 30 61.75 -49.18 -21.17
N ALA A 31 61.83 -49.42 -22.46
CA ALA A 31 60.97 -48.82 -23.46
C ALA A 31 59.53 -49.27 -23.24
N SER A 32 58.67 -48.40 -22.70
CA SER A 32 57.19 -48.56 -22.69
C SER A 32 56.59 -47.82 -23.89
N SER A 33 56.01 -48.58 -24.77
CA SER A 33 55.22 -48.08 -25.91
C SER A 33 54.16 -47.11 -25.46
N ALA A 34 54.30 -45.81 -25.72
CA ALA A 34 53.30 -44.82 -25.51
C ALA A 34 52.13 -45.07 -26.46
N THR A 35 51.04 -45.72 -25.97
CA THR A 35 49.76 -45.72 -26.61
C THR A 35 49.19 -44.32 -26.57
N ALA A 36 49.30 -43.59 -27.68
CA ALA A 36 48.71 -42.27 -27.83
C ALA A 36 47.20 -42.38 -27.57
N SER A 37 46.75 -41.84 -26.43
CA SER A 37 45.32 -41.65 -26.14
C SER A 37 44.70 -40.78 -27.22
N LYS A 38 44.06 -41.43 -28.23
CA LYS A 38 43.26 -40.72 -29.24
C LYS A 38 42.16 -39.91 -28.52
N LYS A 39 42.35 -38.58 -28.41
CA LYS A 39 41.33 -37.65 -27.92
C LYS A 39 39.99 -38.01 -28.57
N GLN A 40 39.07 -38.57 -27.78
CA GLN A 40 37.76 -38.98 -28.29
C GLN A 40 37.03 -37.78 -28.90
N ALA A 41 36.73 -37.84 -30.19
CA ALA A 41 36.05 -36.76 -30.90
C ALA A 41 34.70 -36.46 -30.25
N LYS A 42 34.56 -35.25 -29.69
CA LYS A 42 33.38 -34.78 -28.93
C LYS A 42 32.18 -34.68 -29.87
N LEU A 43 31.05 -35.26 -29.47
CA LEU A 43 29.78 -35.11 -30.20
C LEU A 43 29.35 -33.63 -30.27
N LYS A 44 29.04 -33.12 -31.48
CA LYS A 44 28.55 -31.76 -31.72
C LYS A 44 27.33 -31.80 -32.59
N VAL A 45 26.36 -30.93 -32.30
CA VAL A 45 25.16 -30.73 -33.10
C VAL A 45 24.91 -29.22 -33.29
N LYS A 46 24.60 -28.79 -34.51
CA LYS A 46 24.30 -27.41 -34.86
C LYS A 46 23.05 -27.37 -35.73
N VAL A 47 22.06 -26.63 -35.32
CA VAL A 47 20.89 -26.32 -36.14
C VAL A 47 21.29 -25.28 -37.16
N LEU A 48 21.09 -25.56 -38.44
CA LEU A 48 21.43 -24.65 -39.54
C LEU A 48 20.33 -23.57 -39.67
N PRO A 49 20.60 -22.43 -40.33
CA PRO A 49 19.63 -21.40 -40.57
C PRO A 49 18.35 -21.95 -41.18
N ALA A 50 17.21 -21.54 -40.65
CA ALA A 50 15.91 -21.90 -41.18
C ALA A 50 14.93 -20.73 -41.02
N SER A 51 14.13 -20.48 -42.06
CA SER A 51 12.99 -19.56 -42.01
C SER A 51 11.72 -20.36 -41.72
N GLN A 52 10.67 -19.68 -41.30
CA GLN A 52 9.34 -20.23 -41.11
C GLN A 52 8.85 -20.91 -42.42
N ALA A 53 8.97 -20.22 -43.53
CA ALA A 53 8.63 -20.76 -44.84
C ALA A 53 9.41 -22.06 -45.20
N SER A 54 10.73 -22.08 -44.92
CA SER A 54 11.56 -23.27 -45.15
C SER A 54 11.19 -24.45 -44.22
N LEU A 55 10.80 -24.15 -42.98
CA LEU A 55 10.33 -25.18 -42.05
C LEU A 55 9.01 -25.81 -42.53
N LEU A 56 8.06 -24.95 -42.93
CA LEU A 56 6.76 -25.39 -43.42
C LEU A 56 6.90 -26.24 -44.68
N LYS A 57 7.73 -25.85 -45.62
CA LYS A 57 7.94 -26.53 -46.93
C LYS A 57 8.85 -27.74 -46.83
N SER A 58 9.96 -27.68 -46.12
CA SER A 58 11.02 -28.69 -46.25
C SER A 58 11.59 -29.21 -44.96
N GLY A 59 11.17 -28.68 -43.80
CA GLY A 59 11.72 -29.05 -42.49
C GLY A 59 13.04 -28.38 -42.19
N VAL A 60 13.78 -28.87 -41.17
CA VAL A 60 15.02 -28.30 -40.62
C VAL A 60 16.23 -29.08 -41.06
N LYS A 61 17.36 -28.40 -41.33
CA LYS A 61 18.68 -29.02 -41.54
C LYS A 61 19.50 -28.90 -40.26
N VAL A 62 20.09 -30.02 -39.83
CA VAL A 62 20.96 -30.12 -38.65
C VAL A 62 22.29 -30.73 -39.05
N ARG A 63 23.39 -30.10 -38.64
CA ARG A 63 24.77 -30.61 -38.85
C ARG A 63 25.22 -31.34 -37.60
N VAL A 64 25.64 -32.57 -37.72
CA VAL A 64 26.11 -33.44 -36.62
C VAL A 64 27.50 -33.94 -36.92
N SER A 65 28.39 -33.88 -35.94
CA SER A 65 29.73 -34.43 -36.03
C SER A 65 30.11 -35.08 -34.70
N GLY A 66 31.05 -36.03 -34.78
CA GLY A 66 31.56 -36.78 -33.64
C GLY A 66 32.41 -37.94 -34.10
N ARG A 67 32.61 -38.96 -33.26
CA ARG A 67 33.44 -40.13 -33.59
C ARG A 67 32.89 -40.88 -34.83
N PRO A 68 33.67 -41.11 -35.89
CA PRO A 68 33.24 -41.92 -37.02
C PRO A 68 32.76 -43.29 -36.58
N GLY A 69 31.74 -43.81 -37.25
CA GLY A 69 31.11 -45.06 -36.89
C GLY A 69 30.07 -45.00 -35.77
N SER A 70 30.03 -43.95 -34.99
CA SER A 70 29.08 -43.81 -33.86
C SER A 70 27.65 -43.78 -34.35
N ARG A 71 26.74 -44.52 -33.63
CA ARG A 71 25.28 -44.40 -33.80
C ARG A 71 24.78 -43.27 -32.94
N VAL A 72 24.08 -42.33 -33.54
CA VAL A 72 23.54 -41.12 -32.87
C VAL A 72 22.01 -41.12 -33.01
N LYS A 73 21.31 -40.95 -31.87
CA LYS A 73 19.88 -40.66 -31.82
C LYS A 73 19.69 -39.16 -31.80
N LEU A 74 18.95 -38.61 -32.76
CA LEU A 74 18.60 -37.19 -32.84
C LEU A 74 17.14 -37.00 -32.45
N SER A 75 16.90 -36.08 -31.52
CA SER A 75 15.56 -35.62 -31.15
C SER A 75 15.43 -34.12 -31.45
N PHE A 76 14.25 -33.70 -31.89
CA PHE A 76 14.01 -32.36 -32.38
C PHE A 76 12.77 -31.79 -31.68
N ARG A 77 12.90 -30.58 -31.15
CA ARG A 77 11.80 -29.84 -30.53
C ARG A 77 11.77 -28.42 -31.07
N SER A 78 10.58 -27.86 -31.18
CA SER A 78 10.35 -26.42 -31.34
C SER A 78 9.86 -25.90 -30.01
N SER A 79 10.38 -24.78 -29.53
CA SER A 79 9.88 -24.09 -28.34
C SER A 79 9.51 -22.67 -28.72
N SER A 80 8.41 -22.19 -28.15
CA SER A 80 7.92 -20.81 -28.23
C SER A 80 7.53 -20.31 -26.84
N PHE A 81 7.27 -19.04 -26.73
CA PHE A 81 6.83 -18.46 -25.47
C PHE A 81 5.36 -18.80 -25.18
N ASP A 82 4.53 -18.83 -26.20
CA ASP A 82 3.07 -19.05 -26.15
C ASP A 82 2.64 -20.51 -26.09
N GLU A 83 3.33 -21.42 -26.74
CA GLU A 83 2.94 -22.83 -26.83
C GLU A 83 3.89 -23.81 -26.13
N GLY A 84 4.92 -23.31 -25.47
CA GLY A 84 5.92 -24.13 -24.82
C GLY A 84 6.74 -24.97 -25.80
N SER A 85 7.09 -26.22 -25.46
CA SER A 85 7.97 -27.09 -26.25
C SER A 85 7.22 -28.24 -26.92
N ARG A 86 7.14 -28.22 -28.23
CA ARG A 86 6.51 -29.28 -29.03
C ARG A 86 7.55 -30.12 -29.79
N THR A 87 7.21 -31.38 -30.07
CA THR A 87 8.04 -32.27 -30.90
C THR A 87 8.02 -31.81 -32.35
N LEU A 88 9.18 -31.38 -32.86
CA LEU A 88 9.30 -30.87 -34.23
C LEU A 88 9.24 -31.97 -35.27
N ALA A 89 9.90 -33.11 -34.98
CA ALA A 89 9.97 -34.26 -35.88
C ALA A 89 10.15 -35.57 -35.11
N LYS A 90 9.84 -36.69 -35.74
CA LYS A 90 10.13 -38.02 -35.18
C LYS A 90 11.64 -38.18 -34.96
N PRO A 91 12.10 -38.81 -33.86
CA PRO A 91 13.51 -39.07 -33.61
C PRO A 91 14.14 -39.86 -34.74
N ARG A 92 15.40 -39.51 -35.13
CA ARG A 92 16.17 -40.20 -36.16
C ARG A 92 17.39 -40.83 -35.58
N LYS A 93 17.72 -42.06 -36.03
CA LYS A 93 18.99 -42.73 -35.78
C LYS A 93 19.88 -42.53 -37.00
N ILE A 94 21.12 -42.10 -36.84
CA ILE A 94 22.12 -41.92 -37.90
C ILE A 94 23.45 -42.54 -37.48
N ARG A 95 24.27 -42.90 -38.46
CA ARG A 95 25.68 -43.31 -38.23
C ARG A 95 26.59 -42.20 -38.76
N LEU A 96 27.57 -41.78 -37.96
CA LEU A 96 28.49 -40.72 -38.33
C LEU A 96 29.63 -41.24 -39.22
N GLY A 97 29.97 -40.47 -40.24
CA GLY A 97 31.15 -40.69 -41.10
C GLY A 97 32.37 -39.87 -40.62
N LYS A 98 33.42 -39.89 -41.39
CA LYS A 98 34.64 -39.09 -41.17
C LYS A 98 34.35 -37.57 -41.24
N LYS A 99 33.40 -37.16 -42.12
CA LYS A 99 32.95 -35.76 -42.27
C LYS A 99 31.67 -35.50 -41.47
N ALA A 100 31.41 -34.23 -41.07
CA ALA A 100 30.16 -33.82 -40.44
C ALA A 100 28.96 -34.12 -41.39
N ARG A 101 27.90 -34.73 -40.84
CA ARG A 101 26.74 -35.12 -41.61
C ARG A 101 25.61 -34.08 -41.46
N VAL A 102 25.09 -33.60 -42.58
CA VAL A 102 23.89 -32.75 -42.57
C VAL A 102 22.64 -33.65 -42.71
N VAL A 103 21.73 -33.55 -41.78
CA VAL A 103 20.50 -34.33 -41.75
C VAL A 103 19.33 -33.38 -41.99
N LYS A 104 18.51 -33.67 -43.02
CA LYS A 104 17.26 -32.98 -43.26
C LYS A 104 16.17 -33.66 -42.43
N VAL A 105 15.40 -32.85 -41.64
CA VAL A 105 14.37 -33.33 -40.69
C VAL A 105 13.05 -32.74 -41.08
N PRO A 106 12.12 -33.48 -41.68
CA PRO A 106 10.80 -32.98 -42.03
C PRO A 106 10.00 -32.68 -40.77
N ALA A 107 9.25 -31.56 -40.75
CA ALA A 107 8.38 -31.21 -39.67
C ALA A 107 7.12 -32.08 -39.63
N THR A 108 6.64 -32.42 -38.43
CA THR A 108 5.35 -33.08 -38.25
C THR A 108 4.20 -32.11 -38.60
N ALA A 109 2.99 -32.63 -38.85
CA ALA A 109 1.82 -31.77 -39.09
C ALA A 109 1.60 -30.78 -37.94
N GLY A 110 1.66 -31.24 -36.67
CA GLY A 110 1.54 -30.37 -35.49
C GLY A 110 2.66 -29.32 -35.39
N ALA A 111 3.90 -29.67 -35.82
CA ALA A 111 4.98 -28.67 -35.84
C ALA A 111 4.79 -27.64 -36.95
N ARG A 112 4.20 -28.02 -38.08
CA ARG A 112 3.83 -27.10 -39.16
C ARG A 112 2.72 -26.15 -38.75
N ALA A 113 1.64 -26.70 -38.15
CA ALA A 113 0.57 -25.87 -37.61
C ALA A 113 1.11 -24.85 -36.59
N ALA A 114 1.95 -25.31 -35.63
CA ALA A 114 2.56 -24.43 -34.67
C ALA A 114 3.51 -23.38 -35.30
N ALA A 115 4.23 -23.75 -36.38
CA ALA A 115 5.13 -22.81 -37.05
C ALA A 115 4.42 -21.77 -37.94
N SER A 116 3.13 -21.95 -38.22
CA SER A 116 2.29 -20.93 -38.88
C SER A 116 1.87 -19.78 -37.96
N THR A 117 2.05 -19.91 -36.63
CA THR A 117 1.76 -18.84 -35.69
C THR A 117 2.88 -17.80 -35.69
N CYS A 118 2.56 -16.58 -35.23
CA CYS A 118 3.49 -15.44 -35.16
C CYS A 118 4.49 -15.51 -34.02
N ALA A 119 4.37 -16.49 -33.13
CA ALA A 119 5.22 -16.60 -31.95
C ALA A 119 6.70 -16.80 -32.31
N ALA A 120 7.57 -16.14 -31.54
CA ALA A 120 9.02 -16.37 -31.64
C ALA A 120 9.34 -17.82 -31.25
N ARG A 121 10.02 -18.56 -32.14
CA ARG A 121 10.35 -19.97 -31.92
C ARG A 121 11.84 -20.22 -31.96
N SER A 122 12.28 -21.14 -31.12
CA SER A 122 13.59 -21.75 -31.18
C SER A 122 13.49 -23.20 -31.67
N LEU A 123 14.34 -23.56 -32.59
CA LEU A 123 14.51 -24.93 -33.05
C LEU A 123 15.60 -25.60 -32.22
N ASN A 124 15.28 -26.67 -31.53
CA ASN A 124 16.19 -27.34 -30.61
C ASN A 124 16.48 -28.76 -31.10
N ALA A 125 17.78 -29.15 -31.20
CA ALA A 125 18.22 -30.47 -31.51
C ALA A 125 19.02 -31.07 -30.36
N LEU A 126 18.74 -32.30 -29.97
CA LEU A 126 19.49 -33.11 -29.03
C LEU A 126 20.07 -34.33 -29.76
N ALA A 127 21.40 -34.44 -29.74
CA ALA A 127 22.10 -35.62 -30.25
C ALA A 127 22.63 -36.45 -29.06
N VAL A 128 22.39 -37.75 -29.08
CA VAL A 128 22.81 -38.68 -28.03
C VAL A 128 23.53 -39.88 -28.69
N SER A 129 24.76 -40.21 -28.23
CA SER A 129 25.52 -41.37 -28.63
C SER A 129 26.21 -41.96 -27.41
N GLY A 130 25.72 -43.10 -26.92
CA GLY A 130 26.14 -43.65 -25.63
C GLY A 130 25.95 -42.65 -24.52
N LYS A 131 26.98 -42.38 -23.73
CA LYS A 131 26.98 -41.38 -22.63
C LYS A 131 27.15 -39.94 -23.14
N GLN A 132 27.52 -39.72 -24.43
CA GLN A 132 27.69 -38.36 -24.95
C GLN A 132 26.37 -37.72 -25.37
N ARG A 133 26.16 -36.46 -24.93
CA ARG A 133 25.01 -35.64 -25.31
C ARG A 133 25.52 -34.30 -25.86
N ALA A 134 24.90 -33.82 -26.94
CA ALA A 134 25.12 -32.50 -27.50
C ALA A 134 23.78 -31.83 -27.81
N ARG A 135 23.66 -30.55 -27.49
CA ARG A 135 22.48 -29.72 -27.76
C ARG A 135 22.86 -28.61 -28.73
N GLY A 136 21.96 -28.31 -29.65
CA GLY A 136 22.03 -27.15 -30.53
C GLY A 136 20.71 -26.45 -30.56
N SER A 137 20.71 -25.15 -30.48
CA SER A 137 19.52 -24.30 -30.56
C SER A 137 19.73 -23.21 -31.61
N ARG A 138 18.63 -22.76 -32.23
CA ARG A 138 18.64 -21.63 -33.17
C ARG A 138 17.26 -21.03 -33.28
N ALA A 139 17.16 -19.69 -33.30
CA ALA A 139 15.93 -18.99 -33.57
C ALA A 139 15.45 -19.25 -35.01
N LEU A 140 14.16 -19.44 -35.19
CA LEU A 140 13.50 -19.53 -36.49
C LEU A 140 13.30 -18.12 -37.04
N THR A 141 13.79 -17.86 -38.27
CA THR A 141 13.52 -16.60 -38.95
C THR A 141 12.08 -16.58 -39.42
N ARG A 142 11.33 -15.58 -39.01
CA ARG A 142 9.88 -15.42 -39.29
C ARG A 142 9.63 -14.56 -40.51
N ASN A 143 8.57 -14.88 -41.27
CA ASN A 143 7.98 -13.95 -42.21
C ASN A 143 6.81 -13.22 -41.53
N LEU A 144 6.94 -11.93 -41.32
CA LEU A 144 5.95 -11.13 -40.58
C LEU A 144 4.71 -10.82 -41.40
N ALA A 145 4.75 -10.94 -42.73
CA ALA A 145 3.56 -10.77 -43.57
C ALA A 145 2.43 -11.76 -43.24
N ASP A 146 2.80 -12.93 -42.66
CA ASP A 146 1.83 -13.95 -42.27
C ASP A 146 1.28 -13.70 -40.85
N CYS A 147 1.79 -12.68 -40.12
CA CYS A 147 1.38 -12.34 -38.77
C CYS A 147 0.25 -11.29 -38.83
N ARG A 148 -0.97 -11.72 -38.96
CA ARG A 148 -2.16 -10.87 -38.91
C ARG A 148 -2.44 -10.40 -37.48
N LEU A 149 -1.64 -9.47 -36.94
CA LEU A 149 -2.04 -8.68 -35.79
C LEU A 149 -2.97 -7.58 -36.29
N ALA A 150 -4.05 -7.32 -35.54
CA ALA A 150 -4.86 -6.14 -35.81
C ALA A 150 -3.99 -4.88 -35.78
N PRO A 151 -4.28 -3.86 -36.57
CA PRO A 151 -3.57 -2.57 -36.49
C PRO A 151 -3.61 -2.07 -35.06
N ILE A 152 -2.48 -1.47 -34.62
CA ILE A 152 -2.39 -0.80 -33.32
C ILE A 152 -2.53 0.68 -33.60
N ASP A 153 -3.44 1.34 -32.92
CA ASP A 153 -3.44 2.78 -32.90
C ASP A 153 -2.27 3.28 -32.03
N ILE A 154 -1.33 3.97 -32.65
CA ILE A 154 -0.16 4.55 -31.99
C ILE A 154 -0.16 6.07 -32.12
N THR A 155 -1.24 6.70 -32.58
CA THR A 155 -1.34 8.17 -32.75
C THR A 155 -1.12 8.88 -31.44
N GLN A 156 -1.55 8.32 -30.33
CA GLN A 156 -1.37 8.83 -28.99
C GLN A 156 -0.29 8.08 -28.15
N ALA A 157 0.53 7.25 -28.75
CA ALA A 157 1.50 6.40 -28.08
C ALA A 157 2.60 7.16 -27.30
N GLN A 158 2.72 8.48 -27.45
CA GLN A 158 3.60 9.33 -26.64
C GLN A 158 2.90 9.92 -25.42
N VAL A 159 1.56 9.92 -25.42
CA VAL A 159 0.72 10.51 -24.39
C VAL A 159 0.05 9.41 -23.55
N CYS A 160 -0.47 8.36 -24.23
CA CYS A 160 -1.21 7.29 -23.61
C CYS A 160 -0.39 5.99 -23.50
N GLU A 161 -0.56 5.26 -22.40
CA GLU A 161 0.00 3.92 -22.25
C GLU A 161 -0.76 2.94 -23.17
N PHE A 162 -0.19 2.64 -24.30
CA PHE A 162 -0.86 1.91 -25.39
C PHE A 162 -0.80 0.38 -25.28
N ILE A 163 -0.13 -0.18 -24.28
CA ILE A 163 0.08 -1.64 -24.20
C ILE A 163 -1.20 -2.42 -23.91
N ALA A 164 -2.18 -1.80 -23.26
CA ALA A 164 -3.46 -2.40 -22.87
C ALA A 164 -4.64 -2.02 -23.77
N GLN A 165 -4.40 -1.49 -24.95
CA GLN A 165 -5.41 -1.06 -25.94
C GLN A 165 -6.15 0.23 -25.49
N PRO A 166 -5.59 1.41 -25.70
CA PRO A 166 -6.17 2.69 -25.28
C PRO A 166 -7.48 3.07 -25.96
N ASP A 167 -7.82 2.42 -27.07
CA ASP A 167 -9.07 2.59 -27.80
C ASP A 167 -10.33 2.18 -27.01
N GLN A 168 -10.17 1.50 -25.87
CA GLN A 168 -11.28 1.02 -25.03
C GLN A 168 -11.52 1.83 -23.76
N GLY A 169 -10.94 3.03 -23.62
CA GLY A 169 -11.28 3.82 -22.46
C GLY A 169 -10.22 4.78 -22.01
N ASN A 170 -9.59 4.57 -20.86
CA ASN A 170 -8.74 5.55 -20.24
C ASN A 170 -7.30 5.50 -20.73
N CYS A 171 -6.82 6.64 -21.23
CA CYS A 171 -5.46 6.84 -21.70
C CYS A 171 -4.37 6.44 -20.68
N MET A 172 -4.65 6.58 -19.38
CA MET A 172 -3.69 6.30 -18.32
C MET A 172 -3.68 4.82 -17.86
N MET A 173 -4.60 3.99 -18.29
CA MET A 173 -4.62 2.57 -17.91
C MET A 173 -3.71 1.73 -18.82
N PRO A 174 -2.93 0.78 -18.26
CA PRO A 174 -2.89 0.36 -16.87
C PRO A 174 -2.19 1.38 -15.96
N PHE A 175 -2.73 1.58 -14.77
CA PHE A 175 -2.26 2.52 -13.77
C PHE A 175 -1.95 1.78 -12.45
N PRO A 176 -0.92 2.13 -11.68
CA PRO A 176 0.17 3.05 -12.03
C PRO A 176 1.13 2.46 -13.07
N SER A 177 1.82 3.29 -13.84
CA SER A 177 2.79 2.83 -14.85
C SER A 177 4.02 3.73 -14.95
N ASP A 178 5.20 3.14 -14.97
CA ASP A 178 6.46 3.84 -15.20
C ASP A 178 6.57 4.49 -16.58
N PHE A 179 5.59 4.25 -17.47
CA PHE A 179 5.41 5.03 -18.68
C PHE A 179 5.25 6.52 -18.38
N TYR A 180 4.58 6.85 -17.29
CA TYR A 180 4.34 8.19 -16.83
C TYR A 180 5.39 8.72 -15.86
N THR A 181 6.64 8.26 -15.99
CA THR A 181 7.77 8.73 -15.21
C THR A 181 8.89 9.24 -16.11
N ARG A 182 9.64 10.22 -15.65
CA ARG A 182 10.89 10.67 -16.25
C ARG A 182 12.05 10.45 -15.28
N LYS A 183 13.27 10.33 -15.82
CA LYS A 183 14.48 10.25 -14.98
C LYS A 183 14.72 11.59 -14.29
N ASP A 184 14.97 11.55 -12.99
CA ASP A 184 15.38 12.69 -12.18
C ASP A 184 16.46 12.24 -11.20
N ARG A 185 17.71 12.64 -11.45
CA ARG A 185 18.86 12.24 -10.63
C ARG A 185 18.86 12.88 -9.24
N ASN A 186 18.07 13.94 -9.06
CA ASN A 186 17.98 14.68 -7.81
C ASN A 186 16.86 14.15 -6.91
N SER A 187 16.03 13.23 -7.40
CA SER A 187 15.00 12.60 -6.58
C SER A 187 15.51 11.34 -5.87
N PRO A 188 15.01 11.02 -4.67
CA PRO A 188 15.39 9.82 -3.92
C PRO A 188 15.17 8.49 -4.66
N THR A 189 14.20 8.44 -5.58
CA THR A 189 13.87 7.26 -6.40
C THR A 189 14.65 7.22 -7.73
N GLY A 190 15.32 8.32 -8.12
CA GLY A 190 15.91 8.50 -9.44
C GLY A 190 14.89 8.80 -10.54
N LYS A 191 13.63 9.01 -10.17
CA LYS A 191 12.50 9.28 -11.06
C LYS A 191 11.65 10.45 -10.57
N ARG A 192 10.77 10.91 -11.44
CA ARG A 192 9.73 11.86 -11.14
C ARG A 192 8.52 11.57 -12.01
N ILE A 193 7.34 11.71 -11.45
CA ILE A 193 6.08 11.61 -12.19
C ILE A 193 6.08 12.63 -13.33
N SER A 194 5.49 12.27 -14.45
CA SER A 194 5.43 13.09 -15.66
C SER A 194 4.14 12.80 -16.43
N PHE A 195 3.01 13.13 -15.82
CA PHE A 195 1.72 13.04 -16.49
C PHE A 195 1.57 14.15 -17.50
N PRO A 196 1.27 13.87 -18.78
CA PRO A 196 0.87 14.88 -19.73
C PRO A 196 -0.59 15.29 -19.52
N VAL A 197 -0.90 16.57 -19.59
CA VAL A 197 -2.28 17.09 -19.41
C VAL A 197 -3.29 16.35 -20.31
N ALA A 198 -2.89 16.01 -21.53
CA ALA A 198 -3.75 15.31 -22.49
C ALA A 198 -4.14 13.88 -22.08
N ALA A 199 -3.40 13.24 -21.15
CA ALA A 199 -3.72 11.92 -20.63
C ALA A 199 -4.64 11.97 -19.40
N MET A 200 -4.71 13.12 -18.74
CA MET A 200 -5.44 13.25 -17.48
C MET A 200 -6.96 13.16 -17.67
N PRO A 201 -7.68 12.57 -16.71
CA PRO A 201 -9.15 12.57 -16.71
C PRO A 201 -9.74 13.97 -16.82
N LYS A 202 -10.92 14.05 -17.39
CA LYS A 202 -11.65 15.30 -17.58
C LYS A 202 -12.94 15.29 -16.79
N ASN A 203 -13.30 16.46 -16.25
CA ASN A 203 -14.59 16.63 -15.61
C ASN A 203 -15.71 16.84 -16.66
N ARG A 204 -16.97 16.95 -16.21
CA ARG A 204 -18.15 17.17 -17.06
C ARG A 204 -18.08 18.40 -17.96
N ASN A 205 -17.25 19.38 -17.61
CA ASN A 205 -17.04 20.59 -18.40
C ASN A 205 -15.89 20.42 -19.41
N ASN A 206 -15.40 19.18 -19.63
CA ASN A 206 -14.27 18.84 -20.48
C ASN A 206 -12.94 19.50 -20.07
N VAL A 207 -12.82 19.89 -18.80
CA VAL A 207 -11.58 20.43 -18.21
C VAL A 207 -10.73 19.27 -17.72
N SER A 208 -9.50 19.14 -18.23
CA SER A 208 -8.54 18.14 -17.75
C SER A 208 -8.02 18.51 -16.36
N ILE A 209 -7.70 17.50 -15.56
CA ILE A 209 -6.94 17.69 -14.33
C ILE A 209 -5.55 18.19 -14.71
N ASP A 210 -5.09 19.29 -14.10
CA ASP A 210 -3.71 19.79 -14.23
C ASP A 210 -2.76 18.91 -13.41
N PRO A 211 -1.82 18.21 -14.03
CA PRO A 211 -0.94 17.30 -13.33
C PRO A 211 0.18 17.96 -12.52
N LYS A 212 0.23 19.29 -12.43
CA LYS A 212 1.32 20.03 -11.78
C LYS A 212 1.68 19.49 -10.40
N ASN A 213 0.68 19.27 -9.54
CA ASN A 213 0.88 18.83 -8.16
C ASN A 213 1.31 17.35 -8.07
N TRP A 214 0.85 16.50 -8.99
CA TRP A 214 1.27 15.10 -9.13
C TRP A 214 2.69 14.99 -9.69
N ASN A 215 3.04 15.84 -10.67
CA ASN A 215 4.36 15.84 -11.31
C ASN A 215 5.49 16.33 -10.37
N ALA A 216 5.15 16.80 -9.17
CA ALA A 216 6.10 17.07 -8.11
C ALA A 216 6.56 15.79 -7.37
N SER A 217 5.80 14.69 -7.47
CA SER A 217 6.09 13.43 -6.76
C SER A 217 7.21 12.63 -7.42
N ASP A 218 8.00 11.92 -6.60
CA ASP A 218 9.13 11.10 -7.05
C ASP A 218 8.76 9.63 -7.33
N GLY A 219 7.48 9.30 -7.25
CA GLY A 219 6.90 7.99 -7.53
C GLY A 219 5.40 7.98 -7.26
N PHE A 220 4.79 6.80 -7.37
CA PHE A 220 3.39 6.55 -7.07
C PHE A 220 3.18 6.32 -5.57
N SER A 221 1.94 6.43 -5.09
CA SER A 221 1.58 6.19 -3.69
C SER A 221 2.08 4.83 -3.18
N GLN A 222 2.42 4.78 -1.90
CA GLN A 222 2.82 3.53 -1.24
C GLN A 222 1.64 2.55 -1.08
N GLY A 223 0.42 3.04 -0.97
CA GLY A 223 -0.80 2.23 -0.99
C GLY A 223 -1.54 2.27 -2.32
N GLN A 224 -0.84 2.50 -3.45
CA GLN A 224 -1.45 2.71 -4.75
C GLN A 224 -2.30 1.53 -5.21
N GLY A 225 -3.59 1.74 -5.42
CA GLY A 225 -4.44 0.81 -6.15
C GLY A 225 -3.99 0.69 -7.61
N ILE A 226 -4.00 -0.53 -8.13
CA ILE A 226 -3.61 -0.85 -9.51
C ILE A 226 -4.89 -1.08 -10.31
N LEU A 227 -5.02 -0.35 -11.42
CA LEU A 227 -6.22 -0.33 -12.26
C LEU A 227 -5.90 -0.75 -13.69
N VAL A 228 -6.70 -1.61 -14.26
CA VAL A 228 -6.58 -1.98 -15.66
C VAL A 228 -7.95 -2.39 -16.23
N LYS A 229 -8.28 -1.93 -17.43
CA LYS A 229 -9.42 -2.49 -18.16
C LYS A 229 -8.96 -3.76 -18.88
N VAL A 230 -9.64 -4.87 -18.61
CA VAL A 230 -9.39 -6.17 -19.24
C VAL A 230 -10.69 -6.59 -19.94
N PRO A 231 -10.84 -6.40 -21.25
CA PRO A 231 -12.03 -6.86 -21.96
C PRO A 231 -12.28 -8.35 -21.75
N GLY A 232 -13.48 -8.70 -21.31
CA GLY A 232 -13.86 -10.06 -20.92
C GLY A 232 -13.54 -10.42 -19.47
N ILE A 233 -13.21 -9.41 -18.64
CA ILE A 233 -13.28 -9.45 -17.17
C ILE A 233 -14.00 -8.17 -16.75
N ASP A 234 -15.31 -8.21 -16.79
CA ASP A 234 -16.19 -7.07 -16.70
C ASP A 234 -17.22 -7.22 -15.57
N THR A 235 -17.34 -8.44 -15.01
CA THR A 235 -18.33 -8.84 -14.01
C THR A 235 -17.70 -9.60 -12.83
N ALA A 236 -18.45 -9.80 -11.78
CA ALA A 236 -18.04 -10.62 -10.64
C ALA A 236 -17.83 -12.09 -11.02
N GLU A 237 -18.62 -12.61 -11.98
CA GLU A 237 -18.52 -13.97 -12.51
C GLU A 237 -17.19 -14.16 -13.27
N ASP A 238 -16.74 -13.17 -14.03
CA ASP A 238 -15.44 -13.20 -14.71
C ASP A 238 -14.29 -13.21 -13.69
N VAL A 239 -14.39 -12.40 -12.62
CA VAL A 239 -13.42 -12.40 -11.51
C VAL A 239 -13.38 -13.79 -10.86
N ALA A 240 -14.52 -14.38 -10.55
CA ALA A 240 -14.63 -15.73 -9.97
C ALA A 240 -14.04 -16.81 -10.89
N ALA A 241 -14.29 -16.76 -12.21
CA ALA A 241 -13.71 -17.69 -13.20
C ALA A 241 -12.18 -17.63 -13.27
N ASN A 242 -11.59 -16.50 -12.90
CA ASN A 242 -10.14 -16.31 -12.85
C ASN A 242 -9.50 -16.77 -11.54
N ASP A 243 -10.28 -17.09 -10.52
CA ASP A 243 -9.78 -17.61 -9.24
C ASP A 243 -8.70 -16.71 -8.63
N PHE A 244 -8.89 -15.38 -8.70
CA PHE A 244 -8.00 -14.42 -8.08
C PHE A 244 -8.06 -14.52 -6.54
N ALA A 245 -7.03 -14.02 -5.87
CA ALA A 245 -7.05 -13.88 -4.43
C ALA A 245 -8.08 -12.79 -4.03
N PRO A 246 -9.19 -13.14 -3.37
CA PRO A 246 -10.15 -12.17 -2.89
C PRO A 246 -9.70 -11.57 -1.56
N LEU A 247 -10.35 -10.50 -1.13
CA LEU A 247 -10.08 -9.84 0.14
C LEU A 247 -10.31 -10.78 1.34
N GLN A 248 -11.28 -11.68 1.24
CA GLN A 248 -11.65 -12.62 2.30
C GLN A 248 -10.59 -13.70 2.56
N THR A 249 -9.76 -14.03 1.58
CA THR A 249 -8.75 -15.10 1.71
C THR A 249 -7.41 -14.62 1.12
N LEU A 250 -6.79 -13.66 1.80
CA LEU A 250 -5.57 -12.99 1.34
C LEU A 250 -4.40 -13.95 1.15
N SER A 251 -4.28 -15.02 1.94
CA SER A 251 -3.21 -16.02 1.82
C SER A 251 -3.07 -16.59 0.41
N ARG A 252 -4.16 -16.59 -0.36
CA ARG A 252 -4.22 -17.10 -1.73
C ARG A 252 -3.34 -16.32 -2.71
N TYR A 253 -2.95 -15.05 -2.42
CA TYR A 253 -2.02 -14.30 -3.28
C TYR A 253 -0.70 -15.06 -3.52
N ALA A 254 -0.28 -15.87 -2.55
CA ALA A 254 0.95 -16.63 -2.61
C ALA A 254 0.86 -17.90 -3.46
N GLU A 255 -0.33 -18.37 -3.81
CA GLU A 255 -0.55 -19.55 -4.62
C GLU A 255 0.17 -19.46 -5.96
N ARG A 256 0.83 -20.57 -6.35
CA ARG A 256 1.66 -20.61 -7.56
C ARG A 256 0.88 -20.29 -8.84
N ASN A 257 -0.40 -20.64 -8.90
CA ASN A 257 -1.29 -20.48 -10.06
C ASN A 257 -1.99 -19.13 -10.13
N GLN A 258 -1.85 -18.25 -9.13
CA GLN A 258 -2.49 -16.94 -9.16
C GLN A 258 -2.30 -16.22 -10.50
N ARG A 259 -3.40 -15.71 -11.05
CA ARG A 259 -3.46 -15.09 -12.37
C ARG A 259 -3.09 -13.62 -12.37
N ALA A 260 -3.24 -12.93 -11.25
CA ALA A 260 -2.69 -11.61 -10.99
C ALA A 260 -1.54 -11.71 -9.99
N VAL A 261 -0.40 -11.12 -10.30
CA VAL A 261 0.81 -11.18 -9.46
C VAL A 261 1.51 -9.84 -9.52
N VAL A 262 1.90 -9.31 -8.37
CA VAL A 262 2.74 -8.12 -8.23
C VAL A 262 4.07 -8.55 -7.61
N ILE A 263 5.18 -8.22 -8.27
CA ILE A 263 6.53 -8.67 -7.88
C ILE A 263 7.39 -7.48 -7.49
N ASN A 264 7.93 -7.49 -6.27
CA ASN A 264 9.00 -6.59 -5.88
C ASN A 264 10.27 -6.93 -6.68
N THR A 265 10.80 -5.99 -7.46
CA THR A 265 11.93 -6.28 -8.35
C THR A 265 13.25 -6.46 -7.61
N LYS A 266 13.37 -5.95 -6.38
CA LYS A 266 14.56 -6.01 -5.53
C LYS A 266 14.67 -7.37 -4.83
N THR A 267 13.58 -7.82 -4.20
CA THR A 267 13.56 -9.11 -3.46
C THR A 267 13.18 -10.28 -4.35
N GLY A 268 12.36 -10.04 -5.38
CA GLY A 268 11.76 -11.08 -6.24
C GLY A 268 10.53 -11.73 -5.61
N GLU A 269 10.07 -11.25 -4.48
CA GLU A 269 8.90 -11.73 -3.75
C GLU A 269 7.62 -11.15 -4.30
N ARG A 270 6.51 -11.82 -4.02
CA ARG A 270 5.18 -11.35 -4.35
C ARG A 270 4.70 -10.38 -3.29
N GLN A 271 4.13 -9.26 -3.74
CA GLN A 271 3.35 -8.37 -2.89
C GLN A 271 2.03 -9.05 -2.52
N PRO A 272 1.63 -9.05 -1.25
CA PRO A 272 0.27 -9.39 -0.85
C PRO A 272 -0.74 -8.44 -1.49
N ILE A 273 -1.73 -9.00 -2.18
CA ILE A 273 -2.76 -8.25 -2.90
C ILE A 273 -4.09 -8.98 -2.84
N TRP A 274 -5.18 -8.24 -3.03
CA TRP A 274 -6.46 -8.81 -3.46
C TRP A 274 -6.89 -8.23 -4.80
N VAL A 275 -7.83 -8.91 -5.46
CA VAL A 275 -8.30 -8.52 -6.79
C VAL A 275 -9.82 -8.53 -6.81
N GLU A 276 -10.40 -7.49 -7.37
CA GLU A 276 -11.84 -7.29 -7.48
C GLU A 276 -12.19 -6.51 -8.75
N ILE A 277 -13.44 -6.51 -9.13
CA ILE A 277 -13.98 -5.63 -10.17
C ILE A 277 -14.57 -4.37 -9.54
N ASP A 278 -14.53 -3.24 -10.24
CA ASP A 278 -15.20 -2.01 -9.79
C ASP A 278 -16.71 -2.20 -9.78
N ALA A 279 -17.27 -2.43 -8.59
CA ALA A 279 -18.70 -2.64 -8.40
C ALA A 279 -19.53 -1.32 -8.43
N ASN A 280 -18.88 -0.16 -8.53
CA ASN A 280 -19.54 1.13 -8.70
C ASN A 280 -19.82 1.48 -10.18
N ALA A 281 -19.30 0.72 -11.13
CA ALA A 281 -19.62 0.86 -12.53
C ALA A 281 -20.98 0.22 -12.82
N THR A 282 -21.88 0.96 -13.47
CA THR A 282 -23.21 0.47 -13.88
C THR A 282 -23.14 -0.18 -15.26
N ASP A 283 -22.17 0.21 -16.08
CA ASP A 283 -21.87 -0.35 -17.39
C ASP A 283 -20.68 -1.32 -17.26
N PRO A 284 -20.85 -2.64 -17.49
CA PRO A 284 -19.76 -3.61 -17.41
C PRO A 284 -18.57 -3.25 -18.31
N ASP A 285 -18.82 -2.67 -19.48
CA ASP A 285 -17.75 -2.21 -20.37
C ASP A 285 -16.91 -1.07 -19.76
N LYS A 286 -17.37 -0.47 -18.67
CA LYS A 286 -16.67 0.60 -17.91
C LYS A 286 -16.08 0.11 -16.59
N ALA A 287 -16.32 -1.12 -16.17
CA ALA A 287 -15.75 -1.66 -14.95
C ALA A 287 -14.24 -1.90 -15.11
N ALA A 288 -13.45 -1.42 -14.17
CA ALA A 288 -12.02 -1.66 -14.09
C ALA A 288 -11.72 -2.88 -13.22
N LEU A 289 -10.75 -3.71 -13.62
CA LEU A 289 -10.14 -4.67 -12.73
C LEU A 289 -9.23 -3.91 -11.76
N MET A 290 -9.49 -4.08 -10.46
CA MET A 290 -8.81 -3.43 -9.35
C MET A 290 -7.92 -4.44 -8.63
N ILE A 291 -6.67 -4.07 -8.39
CA ILE A 291 -5.70 -4.88 -7.64
C ILE A 291 -5.16 -4.00 -6.52
N SER A 292 -5.49 -4.33 -5.29
CA SER A 292 -5.16 -3.52 -4.12
C SER A 292 -4.09 -4.18 -3.26
N PRO A 293 -3.13 -3.42 -2.70
CA PRO A 293 -2.11 -3.97 -1.83
C PRO A 293 -2.66 -4.21 -0.42
N ALA A 294 -2.48 -5.43 0.12
CA ALA A 294 -2.89 -5.79 1.48
C ALA A 294 -1.93 -5.26 2.57
N THR A 295 -0.81 -4.71 2.19
CA THR A 295 0.15 -3.91 2.97
C THR A 295 0.82 -2.95 2.01
N ASN A 296 1.24 -1.76 2.47
CA ASN A 296 1.88 -0.80 1.60
C ASN A 296 3.10 -1.37 0.87
N PHE A 297 3.35 -0.87 -0.32
CA PHE A 297 4.58 -1.13 -1.07
C PHE A 297 5.79 -0.49 -0.37
N ASP A 298 6.95 -1.13 -0.46
CA ASP A 298 8.20 -0.55 0.04
C ASP A 298 8.49 0.80 -0.63
N GLN A 299 8.85 1.80 0.17
CA GLN A 299 9.33 3.06 -0.37
C GLN A 299 10.47 2.87 -1.37
N LYS A 300 10.50 3.68 -2.44
CA LYS A 300 11.49 3.59 -3.53
C LYS A 300 11.53 2.22 -4.23
N GLY A 301 10.55 1.36 -3.93
CA GLY A 301 10.39 0.06 -4.55
C GLY A 301 9.96 0.18 -6.01
N ARG A 302 10.49 -0.71 -6.86
CA ARG A 302 9.95 -0.90 -8.21
C ARG A 302 9.25 -2.24 -8.26
N TYR A 303 8.01 -2.22 -8.72
CA TYR A 303 7.14 -3.40 -8.79
C TYR A 303 6.77 -3.72 -10.23
N ILE A 304 6.56 -5.01 -10.52
CA ILE A 304 6.05 -5.49 -11.80
C ILE A 304 4.72 -6.15 -11.57
N VAL A 305 3.69 -5.66 -12.24
CA VAL A 305 2.37 -6.29 -12.34
C VAL A 305 2.38 -7.27 -13.49
N ALA A 306 1.81 -8.47 -13.29
CA ALA A 306 1.69 -9.50 -14.31
C ALA A 306 0.32 -10.18 -14.23
N LEU A 307 -0.47 -10.03 -15.30
CA LEU A 307 -1.71 -10.74 -15.54
C LEU A 307 -1.42 -11.90 -16.49
N ARG A 308 -1.90 -13.11 -16.15
CA ARG A 308 -1.56 -14.31 -16.91
C ARG A 308 -2.69 -15.34 -16.96
N ASN A 309 -2.76 -16.09 -18.05
CA ASN A 309 -3.72 -17.17 -18.24
C ASN A 309 -5.17 -16.77 -17.95
N LEU A 310 -5.54 -15.52 -18.27
CA LEU A 310 -6.87 -15.00 -18.02
C LEU A 310 -7.91 -15.72 -18.87
N VAL A 311 -9.11 -15.85 -18.31
CA VAL A 311 -10.29 -16.43 -18.98
C VAL A 311 -11.51 -15.52 -18.78
N ASP A 312 -12.50 -15.64 -19.64
CA ASP A 312 -13.84 -15.09 -19.42
C ASP A 312 -14.68 -16.00 -18.50
N ALA A 313 -15.92 -15.62 -18.20
CA ALA A 313 -16.84 -16.40 -17.37
C ALA A 313 -17.12 -17.82 -17.93
N ASP A 314 -17.05 -18.01 -19.24
CA ASP A 314 -17.21 -19.31 -19.90
C ASP A 314 -15.94 -20.18 -19.85
N GLY A 315 -14.84 -19.69 -19.31
CA GLY A 315 -13.54 -20.35 -19.24
C GLY A 315 -12.74 -20.28 -20.54
N ASN A 316 -13.12 -19.44 -21.50
CA ASN A 316 -12.34 -19.22 -22.72
C ASN A 316 -11.13 -18.35 -22.44
N SER A 317 -9.97 -18.72 -22.98
CA SER A 317 -8.73 -17.98 -22.78
C SER A 317 -8.78 -16.62 -23.46
N LEU A 318 -8.50 -15.54 -22.73
CA LEU A 318 -8.37 -14.20 -23.26
C LEU A 318 -7.05 -14.03 -24.01
N GLU A 319 -7.12 -13.40 -25.19
CA GLU A 319 -5.92 -13.06 -25.96
C GLU A 319 -5.26 -11.78 -25.43
N ALA A 320 -3.94 -11.82 -25.29
CA ALA A 320 -3.17 -10.65 -24.91
C ALA A 320 -3.33 -9.50 -25.90
N PRO A 321 -3.38 -8.24 -25.44
CA PRO A 321 -3.46 -7.06 -26.30
C PRO A 321 -2.39 -7.04 -27.39
N ASN A 322 -2.76 -6.65 -28.61
CA ASN A 322 -1.87 -6.67 -29.76
C ASN A 322 -0.58 -5.88 -29.53
N ALA A 323 -0.66 -4.72 -28.91
CA ALA A 323 0.51 -3.91 -28.59
C ALA A 323 1.47 -4.62 -27.64
N PHE A 324 0.95 -5.27 -26.58
CA PHE A 324 1.78 -6.04 -25.67
C PHE A 324 2.39 -7.29 -26.33
N ARG A 325 1.71 -7.91 -27.30
CA ARG A 325 2.22 -9.07 -28.06
C ARG A 325 3.49 -8.75 -28.84
N TYR A 326 3.70 -7.51 -29.29
CA TYR A 326 4.99 -7.13 -29.92
C TYR A 326 6.16 -7.32 -28.96
N TYR A 327 5.96 -7.08 -27.66
CA TYR A 327 6.95 -7.33 -26.63
C TYR A 327 6.97 -8.79 -26.22
N ARG A 328 5.83 -9.32 -25.80
CA ARG A 328 5.71 -10.70 -25.29
C ARG A 328 6.24 -11.74 -26.31
N ASP A 329 5.82 -11.63 -27.55
CA ASP A 329 6.18 -12.61 -28.59
C ASP A 329 7.43 -12.21 -29.37
N ALA A 330 8.10 -11.11 -28.96
CA ALA A 330 9.27 -10.56 -29.62
C ALA A 330 9.07 -10.34 -31.14
N ILE A 331 7.89 -9.80 -31.50
CA ILE A 331 7.55 -9.57 -32.93
C ILE A 331 8.33 -8.35 -33.45
N PRO A 332 9.16 -8.48 -34.48
CA PRO A 332 9.85 -7.32 -35.06
C PRO A 332 8.85 -6.34 -35.69
N THR A 333 9.15 -5.05 -35.57
CA THR A 333 8.38 -3.98 -36.23
C THR A 333 9.28 -2.82 -36.63
N SER A 334 8.86 -2.05 -37.60
CA SER A 334 9.50 -0.78 -37.97
C SER A 334 9.03 0.38 -37.09
N THR A 335 8.00 0.18 -36.25
CA THR A 335 7.41 1.21 -35.40
C THR A 335 8.37 1.64 -34.31
N GLY A 336 8.77 2.94 -34.34
CA GLY A 336 9.81 3.50 -33.47
C GLY A 336 9.45 3.40 -31.99
N VAL A 337 8.25 3.80 -31.60
CA VAL A 337 7.79 3.81 -30.18
C VAL A 337 7.81 2.41 -29.54
N ILE A 338 7.43 1.38 -30.31
CA ILE A 338 7.50 -0.01 -29.82
C ILE A 338 8.96 -0.42 -29.62
N ASN A 339 9.83 -0.15 -30.59
CA ASN A 339 11.23 -0.55 -30.53
C ASN A 339 12.00 0.13 -29.41
N GLN A 340 11.71 1.38 -29.07
CA GLN A 340 12.33 2.12 -27.96
C GLN A 340 12.10 1.45 -26.60
N ARG A 341 10.94 0.84 -26.38
CA ARG A 341 10.57 0.19 -25.12
C ARG A 341 10.98 -1.29 -25.01
N ARG A 342 11.49 -1.91 -26.09
CA ARG A 342 11.85 -3.36 -26.07
C ARG A 342 12.84 -3.73 -24.99
N GLY A 343 13.89 -2.93 -24.81
CA GLY A 343 14.90 -3.19 -23.78
C GLY A 343 14.30 -3.19 -22.36
N HIS A 344 13.37 -2.31 -22.10
CA HIS A 344 12.63 -2.21 -20.84
C HIS A 344 11.80 -3.48 -20.61
N PHE A 345 10.98 -3.91 -21.58
CA PHE A 345 10.17 -5.12 -21.47
C PHE A 345 10.99 -6.40 -21.35
N GLU A 346 12.14 -6.49 -22.00
CA GLU A 346 13.05 -7.64 -21.79
C GLU A 346 13.58 -7.68 -20.34
N GLY A 347 13.75 -6.52 -19.69
CA GLY A 347 14.03 -6.39 -18.26
C GLY A 347 12.90 -6.94 -17.40
N ILE A 348 11.65 -6.56 -17.67
CA ILE A 348 10.42 -7.08 -17.02
C ILE A 348 10.36 -8.61 -17.15
N PHE A 349 10.45 -9.15 -18.38
CA PHE A 349 10.40 -10.59 -18.62
C PHE A 349 11.54 -11.36 -17.96
N LYS A 350 12.73 -10.76 -17.85
CA LYS A 350 13.86 -11.35 -17.12
C LYS A 350 13.54 -11.50 -15.63
N THR A 351 12.92 -10.50 -15.00
CA THR A 351 12.52 -10.52 -13.58
C THR A 351 11.41 -11.54 -13.37
N LEU A 352 10.34 -11.50 -14.15
CA LEU A 352 9.22 -12.45 -14.07
C LEU A 352 9.69 -13.90 -14.22
N ARG A 353 10.64 -14.17 -15.13
CA ARG A 353 11.22 -15.51 -15.28
C ARG A 353 11.96 -15.99 -14.03
N LYS A 354 12.66 -15.07 -13.30
CA LYS A 354 13.29 -15.43 -12.02
C LYS A 354 12.22 -15.79 -10.97
N ALA A 355 11.11 -15.08 -10.97
CA ALA A 355 9.93 -15.37 -10.16
C ALA A 355 9.11 -16.58 -10.67
N LYS A 356 9.64 -17.35 -11.65
CA LYS A 356 9.02 -18.55 -12.23
C LYS A 356 7.72 -18.28 -13.02
N ILE A 357 7.47 -17.05 -13.44
CA ILE A 357 6.39 -16.67 -14.34
C ILE A 357 6.88 -16.76 -15.78
N LYS A 358 6.17 -17.53 -16.60
CA LYS A 358 6.55 -17.75 -18.00
C LYS A 358 6.01 -16.62 -18.88
N ARG A 359 6.84 -16.12 -19.77
CA ARG A 359 6.50 -15.08 -20.74
C ARG A 359 5.31 -15.47 -21.63
N SER A 360 5.18 -16.77 -21.97
CA SER A 360 4.08 -17.30 -22.77
C SER A 360 2.71 -17.33 -22.08
N GLU A 361 2.68 -17.20 -20.78
CA GLU A 361 1.45 -17.19 -19.96
C GLU A 361 0.89 -15.77 -19.77
N LEU A 362 1.68 -14.72 -20.10
CA LEU A 362 1.30 -13.35 -19.85
C LEU A 362 0.16 -12.88 -20.78
N TYR A 363 -0.88 -12.35 -20.18
CA TYR A 363 -1.87 -11.51 -20.85
C TYR A 363 -1.33 -10.09 -20.98
N LEU A 364 -0.85 -9.49 -19.86
CA LEU A 364 -0.27 -8.17 -19.78
C LEU A 364 0.81 -8.15 -18.69
N ALA A 365 1.83 -7.30 -18.85
CA ALA A 365 2.77 -6.98 -17.77
C ALA A 365 3.35 -5.59 -17.94
N TRP A 366 3.48 -4.86 -16.84
CA TRP A 366 4.08 -3.52 -16.79
C TRP A 366 4.74 -3.30 -15.42
N ASP A 367 5.31 -2.14 -15.20
CA ASP A 367 5.95 -1.82 -13.94
C ASP A 367 5.69 -0.38 -13.50
N PHE A 368 5.90 -0.14 -12.21
CA PHE A 368 5.82 1.18 -11.61
C PHE A 368 6.83 1.33 -10.47
N THR A 369 7.14 2.57 -10.11
CA THR A 369 8.06 2.94 -9.05
C THR A 369 7.32 3.69 -7.95
N VAL A 370 7.46 3.23 -6.70
CA VAL A 370 6.82 3.78 -5.51
C VAL A 370 7.62 4.98 -4.99
N ALA A 371 6.92 5.99 -4.49
CA ALA A 371 7.50 7.19 -3.91
C ALA A 371 8.36 6.91 -2.67
N SER A 372 9.25 7.84 -2.35
CA SER A 372 9.98 7.83 -1.09
C SER A 372 9.08 8.27 0.07
N ASN A 373 9.42 7.89 1.31
CA ASN A 373 8.77 8.43 2.51
C ASN A 373 8.92 9.96 2.57
N GLU A 374 10.10 10.46 2.21
CA GLU A 374 10.39 11.90 2.15
C GLU A 374 9.42 12.65 1.23
N ASN A 375 9.03 12.07 0.10
CA ASN A 375 8.02 12.66 -0.79
C ASN A 375 6.71 13.01 -0.06
N ASN A 376 6.31 12.20 0.90
CA ASN A 376 5.05 12.34 1.63
C ASN A 376 5.16 13.35 2.77
N TYR A 377 6.13 13.18 3.66
CA TYR A 377 6.20 13.98 4.89
C TYR A 377 7.00 15.29 4.78
N ARG A 378 7.85 15.49 3.76
CA ARG A 378 8.84 16.59 3.74
C ARG A 378 8.25 17.99 3.87
N ARG A 379 7.03 18.25 3.35
CA ARG A 379 6.37 19.55 3.46
C ARG A 379 5.87 19.80 4.88
N ALA A 380 5.13 18.85 5.45
CA ALA A 380 4.65 18.96 6.82
C ALA A 380 5.79 18.98 7.84
N LEU A 381 6.85 18.19 7.63
CA LEU A 381 8.06 18.21 8.44
C LEU A 381 8.77 19.57 8.39
N HIS A 382 8.90 20.14 7.19
CA HIS A 382 9.49 21.48 7.03
C HIS A 382 8.67 22.56 7.76
N MET A 383 7.35 22.52 7.62
CA MET A 383 6.44 23.43 8.32
C MET A 383 6.60 23.32 9.83
N ARG A 384 6.62 22.10 10.36
CA ARG A 384 6.85 21.84 11.78
C ARG A 384 8.19 22.44 12.23
N ASP A 385 9.27 22.09 11.55
CA ASP A 385 10.62 22.51 11.95
C ASP A 385 10.79 24.03 11.91
N GLU A 386 10.27 24.70 10.87
CA GLU A 386 10.29 26.16 10.79
C GLU A 386 9.37 26.83 11.82
N ALA A 387 8.20 26.24 12.11
CA ALA A 387 7.27 26.77 13.10
C ALA A 387 7.82 26.65 14.53
N PHE A 388 8.31 25.47 14.92
CA PHE A 388 8.88 25.26 16.26
C PHE A 388 10.15 26.08 16.49
N LYS A 389 10.93 26.32 15.45
CA LYS A 389 12.06 27.25 15.51
C LYS A 389 11.63 28.68 15.88
N THR A 390 10.42 29.13 15.52
CA THR A 390 9.94 30.47 15.89
C THR A 390 9.69 30.63 17.38
N ILE A 391 9.38 29.54 18.05
CA ILE A 391 9.24 29.51 19.52
C ILE A 391 10.51 29.05 20.22
N GLY A 392 11.63 28.85 19.49
CA GLY A 392 12.96 28.58 20.06
C GLY A 392 13.31 27.10 20.23
N ASP A 393 12.49 26.16 19.74
CA ASP A 393 12.80 24.73 19.76
C ASP A 393 13.34 24.27 18.40
N THR A 394 14.55 23.71 18.40
CA THR A 394 15.21 23.16 17.20
C THR A 394 15.66 21.70 17.37
N SER A 395 15.42 21.11 18.55
CA SER A 395 15.89 19.76 18.91
C SER A 395 14.76 18.81 19.27
N MET A 396 13.68 18.82 18.52
CA MET A 396 12.40 18.15 18.78
C MET A 396 12.47 16.61 18.90
N GLY A 397 13.60 16.00 18.57
CA GLY A 397 13.80 14.55 18.69
C GLY A 397 14.31 14.05 20.05
N ASP A 398 14.56 14.93 21.00
CA ASP A 398 15.17 14.62 22.31
C ASP A 398 14.14 14.41 23.45
N ASN A 399 12.84 14.55 23.15
CA ASN A 399 11.72 14.50 24.11
C ASN A 399 11.83 15.58 25.22
N VAL A 400 12.44 16.72 24.93
CA VAL A 400 12.58 17.83 25.88
C VAL A 400 11.87 19.05 25.32
N VAL A 401 10.91 19.59 26.07
CA VAL A 401 10.23 20.83 25.72
C VAL A 401 11.22 22.01 25.88
N GLN A 402 11.45 22.72 24.79
CA GLN A 402 12.37 23.88 24.74
C GLN A 402 11.66 25.09 24.13
N GLY A 403 12.24 26.26 24.41
CA GLY A 403 11.79 27.54 23.86
C GLY A 403 10.65 28.16 24.64
N ALA A 404 9.71 28.81 23.96
CA ALA A 404 8.55 29.48 24.54
C ALA A 404 7.27 28.69 24.23
N ALA A 405 6.24 28.87 25.05
CA ALA A 405 4.89 28.42 24.71
C ALA A 405 4.33 29.22 23.52
N PRO A 406 3.48 28.64 22.67
CA PRO A 406 2.66 29.39 21.72
C PRO A 406 1.82 30.47 22.46
N ASP A 407 1.68 31.66 21.85
CA ASP A 407 0.77 32.67 22.38
C ASP A 407 -0.68 32.18 22.31
N PHE A 408 -1.46 32.46 23.37
CA PHE A 408 -2.87 32.07 23.41
C PHE A 408 -3.72 33.12 24.12
N ASN A 409 -5.03 33.02 23.95
CA ASN A 409 -5.99 33.90 24.63
C ASN A 409 -7.26 33.11 24.96
N VAL A 410 -7.68 33.10 26.22
CA VAL A 410 -8.93 32.54 26.70
C VAL A 410 -10.06 33.53 26.42
N THR A 411 -11.10 33.08 25.76
CA THR A 411 -12.27 33.95 25.41
C THR A 411 -13.55 33.60 26.17
N SER A 412 -13.63 32.38 26.74
CA SER A 412 -14.81 31.92 27.47
C SER A 412 -14.42 30.86 28.49
N VAL A 413 -14.90 31.02 29.70
CA VAL A 413 -14.86 30.03 30.77
C VAL A 413 -16.32 29.78 31.22
N GLU A 414 -16.68 28.51 31.26
CA GLU A 414 -18.03 28.08 31.66
C GLU A 414 -17.87 27.01 32.75
N ASP A 415 -18.29 27.33 33.98
CA ASP A 415 -18.25 26.42 35.12
C ASP A 415 -19.57 25.65 35.27
N ASN A 416 -19.51 24.48 35.93
CA ASN A 416 -20.65 23.61 36.21
C ASN A 416 -21.44 23.21 34.95
N VAL A 417 -20.72 22.81 33.89
CA VAL A 417 -21.36 22.45 32.62
C VAL A 417 -22.28 21.24 32.78
N ASP A 418 -21.75 20.15 33.39
CA ASP A 418 -22.52 18.97 33.80
C ASP A 418 -21.74 18.12 34.81
N SER A 419 -22.23 16.91 35.13
CA SER A 419 -21.63 16.04 36.15
C SER A 419 -20.24 15.51 35.78
N LYS A 420 -19.83 15.51 34.51
CA LYS A 420 -18.51 15.07 34.04
C LYS A 420 -17.58 16.24 33.66
N ILE A 421 -18.13 17.42 33.41
CA ILE A 421 -17.40 18.62 33.01
C ILE A 421 -17.64 19.72 34.03
N ALA A 422 -16.70 19.93 34.95
CA ALA A 422 -16.77 21.03 35.92
C ALA A 422 -16.47 22.38 35.26
N ARG A 423 -15.53 22.40 34.31
CA ARG A 423 -15.17 23.64 33.59
C ARG A 423 -14.92 23.36 32.12
N ARG A 424 -15.45 24.22 31.25
CA ARG A 424 -15.18 24.27 29.84
C ARG A 424 -14.50 25.59 29.49
N VAL A 425 -13.33 25.52 28.84
CA VAL A 425 -12.53 26.68 28.46
C VAL A 425 -12.40 26.75 26.94
N ARG A 426 -12.63 27.93 26.36
CA ARG A 426 -12.47 28.18 24.93
C ARG A 426 -11.56 29.36 24.69
N GLY A 427 -10.86 29.33 23.58
CA GLY A 427 -9.97 30.40 23.19
C GLY A 427 -9.38 30.20 21.82
N PHE A 428 -8.31 30.94 21.58
CA PHE A 428 -7.49 30.84 20.38
C PHE A 428 -6.01 30.78 20.76
N PHE A 429 -5.24 30.17 19.89
CA PHE A 429 -3.76 30.18 19.99
C PHE A 429 -3.16 30.48 18.64
N THR A 430 -1.94 31.02 18.67
CA THR A 430 -1.21 31.50 17.49
C THR A 430 -0.38 30.37 16.90
N VAL A 431 -0.56 30.13 15.59
CA VAL A 431 0.19 29.13 14.83
C VAL A 431 0.78 29.78 13.58
N PRO A 432 2.07 29.57 13.25
CA PRO A 432 2.62 30.02 11.98
C PRO A 432 1.82 29.52 10.79
N CYS A 433 1.39 30.41 9.91
CA CYS A 433 0.63 30.08 8.70
C CYS A 433 1.59 29.87 7.52
N PHE A 434 1.36 28.78 6.76
CA PHE A 434 2.13 28.44 5.55
C PHE A 434 1.27 28.48 4.27
N MET A 435 0.07 29.01 4.37
CA MET A 435 -0.87 29.09 3.26
C MET A 435 -1.05 30.52 2.78
N THR A 436 -1.34 30.68 1.50
CA THR A 436 -1.81 31.96 0.95
C THR A 436 -3.11 32.39 1.64
N LYS A 437 -3.45 33.68 1.52
CA LYS A 437 -4.68 34.24 2.11
C LYS A 437 -4.75 34.06 3.65
N ASP A 438 -3.60 34.09 4.31
CA ASP A 438 -3.50 34.00 5.76
C ASP A 438 -4.25 32.77 6.34
N CYS A 439 -4.03 31.61 5.72
CA CYS A 439 -4.66 30.35 6.08
C CYS A 439 -6.20 30.29 5.98
N ALA A 440 -6.81 31.20 5.21
CA ALA A 440 -8.25 31.07 4.88
C ALA A 440 -8.55 29.75 4.17
N SER A 441 -9.80 29.28 4.24
CA SER A 441 -10.21 27.97 3.73
C SER A 441 -9.93 27.73 2.23
N THR A 442 -9.83 28.77 1.44
CA THR A 442 -9.47 28.70 0.00
C THR A 442 -7.99 28.97 -0.29
N GLY A 443 -7.15 29.03 0.73
CA GLY A 443 -5.70 29.16 0.59
C GLY A 443 -5.06 27.84 0.12
N GLU A 444 -3.85 27.95 -0.38
CA GLU A 444 -2.97 26.82 -0.78
C GLU A 444 -1.53 27.18 -0.42
N PHE A 445 -0.64 26.21 -0.39
CA PHE A 445 0.76 26.50 -0.11
C PHE A 445 1.38 27.41 -1.18
N LYS A 446 2.10 28.43 -0.75
CA LYS A 446 3.10 29.09 -1.57
C LYS A 446 4.40 28.31 -1.43
N LEU A 447 4.87 27.74 -2.54
CA LEU A 447 6.04 26.86 -2.52
C LEU A 447 7.29 27.57 -3.00
N ASP A 448 8.41 27.35 -2.32
CA ASP A 448 9.73 27.81 -2.74
C ASP A 448 10.29 26.98 -3.92
N ALA A 449 11.51 27.33 -4.39
CA ALA A 449 12.17 26.62 -5.49
C ALA A 449 12.51 25.13 -5.15
N ARG A 450 12.47 24.75 -3.88
CA ARG A 450 12.68 23.37 -3.40
C ARG A 450 11.35 22.62 -3.26
N ASP A 451 10.22 23.23 -3.60
CA ASP A 451 8.87 22.69 -3.45
C ASP A 451 8.50 22.51 -1.95
N LEU A 452 8.94 23.45 -1.11
CA LEU A 452 8.62 23.53 0.32
C LEU A 452 7.73 24.73 0.61
N PRO A 453 6.76 24.61 1.56
CA PRO A 453 5.89 25.72 1.94
C PRO A 453 6.66 26.90 2.53
N GLU A 454 6.39 28.10 2.02
CA GLU A 454 6.89 29.35 2.60
C GLU A 454 5.92 29.86 3.68
N ARG A 455 6.43 30.34 4.81
CA ARG A 455 5.63 30.99 5.86
C ARG A 455 4.97 32.26 5.30
N SER A 456 3.71 32.48 5.66
CA SER A 456 2.99 33.73 5.42
C SER A 456 3.48 34.86 6.36
N ASP A 457 3.17 36.11 5.98
CA ASP A 457 3.48 37.27 6.80
C ASP A 457 2.64 37.33 8.09
N ASN A 458 1.43 36.77 8.07
CA ASN A 458 0.51 36.71 9.21
C ASN A 458 0.40 35.28 9.73
N ASP A 459 0.24 35.15 11.04
CA ASP A 459 0.00 33.89 11.71
C ASP A 459 -1.51 33.55 11.72
N TYR A 460 -1.80 32.26 11.91
CA TYR A 460 -3.16 31.75 12.01
C TYR A 460 -3.62 31.70 13.48
N GLN A 461 -4.84 32.15 13.76
CA GLN A 461 -5.47 32.00 15.05
C GLN A 461 -6.33 30.73 15.04
N ALA A 462 -5.77 29.62 15.57
CA ALA A 462 -6.46 28.37 15.74
C ALA A 462 -7.33 28.41 17.01
N ASN A 463 -8.57 27.94 16.91
CA ASN A 463 -9.45 27.83 18.07
C ASN A 463 -9.07 26.62 18.92
N PHE A 464 -9.41 26.67 20.22
CA PHE A 464 -9.41 25.49 21.08
C PHE A 464 -10.66 25.42 21.97
N GLU A 465 -11.02 24.19 22.34
CA GLU A 465 -11.95 23.89 23.44
C GLU A 465 -11.31 22.86 24.36
N CYS A 466 -11.24 23.17 25.65
CA CYS A 466 -10.78 22.24 26.70
C CYS A 466 -11.90 21.93 27.69
N ILE A 467 -11.89 20.70 28.24
CA ILE A 467 -12.79 20.28 29.32
C ILE A 467 -11.99 19.79 30.51
N ILE A 468 -12.37 20.26 31.68
CA ILE A 468 -11.77 19.94 32.97
C ILE A 468 -12.83 19.23 33.84
N PRO A 469 -12.54 18.00 34.33
CA PRO A 469 -13.46 17.25 35.15
C PRO A 469 -13.51 17.78 36.61
N PRO A 470 -14.54 17.42 37.38
CA PRO A 470 -14.67 17.85 38.79
C PRO A 470 -13.44 17.52 39.63
N VAL A 471 -12.86 16.35 39.47
CA VAL A 471 -11.69 15.90 40.26
C VAL A 471 -10.48 16.85 40.19
N GLY A 472 -10.32 17.57 39.06
CA GLY A 472 -9.23 18.53 38.89
C GLY A 472 -9.48 19.91 39.55
N LEU A 473 -10.70 20.20 39.99
CA LEU A 473 -11.07 21.52 40.59
C LEU A 473 -11.60 21.39 42.02
N GLU A 474 -11.97 20.20 42.48
CA GLU A 474 -12.59 19.97 43.77
C GLU A 474 -11.61 19.41 44.81
N GLY A 475 -11.78 19.79 46.05
CA GLY A 475 -10.94 19.35 47.14
C GLY A 475 -9.84 20.34 47.55
N ALA A 476 -9.11 20.01 48.62
CA ALA A 476 -8.04 20.90 49.17
C ALA A 476 -6.72 20.80 48.38
N ASN A 477 -6.49 19.72 47.65
CA ASN A 477 -5.32 19.46 46.80
C ASN A 477 -5.78 18.60 45.63
N PRO A 478 -6.36 19.16 44.59
CA PRO A 478 -6.79 18.38 43.42
C PRO A 478 -5.56 17.78 42.72
N PRO A 479 -5.68 16.58 42.11
CA PRO A 479 -4.58 15.99 41.36
C PRO A 479 -4.28 16.79 40.09
N LYS A 480 -3.03 16.73 39.62
CA LYS A 480 -2.70 17.21 38.29
C LYS A 480 -3.33 16.25 37.25
N LEU A 481 -3.98 16.82 36.27
CA LEU A 481 -4.68 16.12 35.20
C LEU A 481 -3.74 15.83 34.01
N ARG A 482 -3.73 14.59 33.55
CA ARG A 482 -2.96 14.17 32.40
C ARG A 482 -3.56 14.74 31.11
N PRO A 483 -2.81 15.53 30.34
CA PRO A 483 -3.35 16.18 29.16
C PRO A 483 -3.36 15.25 27.93
N PHE A 484 -4.42 15.34 27.14
CA PHE A 484 -4.46 14.79 25.80
C PHE A 484 -5.18 15.70 24.81
N ILE A 485 -4.76 15.63 23.53
CA ILE A 485 -5.44 16.31 22.44
C ILE A 485 -6.49 15.36 21.88
N TYR A 486 -7.68 15.89 21.62
CA TYR A 486 -8.74 15.13 20.95
C TYR A 486 -8.88 15.54 19.48
N GLY A 487 -8.80 14.56 18.58
CA GLY A 487 -9.12 14.68 17.14
C GLY A 487 -10.60 14.37 16.89
N HIS A 488 -11.32 15.31 16.28
CA HIS A 488 -12.76 15.22 16.01
C HIS A 488 -13.10 14.36 14.80
N GLY A 489 -14.39 13.96 14.67
CA GLY A 489 -14.92 13.20 13.54
C GLY A 489 -14.95 13.97 12.21
N LEU A 490 -15.39 13.29 11.14
CA LEU A 490 -15.44 13.86 9.78
C LEU A 490 -16.27 15.14 9.71
N PHE A 491 -15.64 16.23 9.32
CA PHE A 491 -16.25 17.58 9.29
C PHE A 491 -16.83 18.02 10.65
N GLY A 492 -16.22 17.54 11.74
CA GLY A 492 -16.49 17.99 13.11
C GLY A 492 -15.82 19.32 13.42
N LEU A 493 -15.80 19.66 14.71
CA LEU A 493 -15.23 20.88 15.24
C LEU A 493 -14.58 20.59 16.61
N ALA A 494 -13.74 21.47 17.10
CA ALA A 494 -13.19 21.42 18.47
C ALA A 494 -14.26 21.21 19.54
N LEU A 495 -15.48 21.74 19.31
CA LEU A 495 -16.64 21.60 20.19
C LEU A 495 -17.05 20.14 20.44
N GLU A 496 -16.69 19.20 19.56
CA GLU A 496 -16.99 17.77 19.73
C GLU A 496 -16.33 17.22 21.01
N ASN A 497 -15.29 17.85 21.48
CA ASN A 497 -14.60 17.53 22.72
C ASN A 497 -15.56 17.45 23.92
N SER A 498 -16.53 18.36 24.01
CA SER A 498 -17.53 18.37 25.10
C SER A 498 -18.63 17.32 24.96
N PHE A 499 -18.79 16.71 23.80
CA PHE A 499 -19.89 15.79 23.50
C PHE A 499 -19.43 14.35 23.28
N SER A 500 -18.19 14.14 22.93
CA SER A 500 -17.65 12.80 22.66
C SER A 500 -17.62 11.97 23.93
N PRO A 501 -18.22 10.76 23.94
CA PRO A 501 -18.17 9.88 25.11
C PRO A 501 -16.72 9.60 25.55
N VAL A 502 -15.80 9.36 24.60
CA VAL A 502 -14.41 9.02 24.91
C VAL A 502 -13.70 10.13 25.69
N THR A 503 -13.87 11.39 25.29
CA THR A 503 -13.24 12.52 26.01
C THR A 503 -13.83 12.69 27.39
N ARG A 504 -15.16 12.62 27.49
CA ARG A 504 -15.89 12.77 28.74
C ARG A 504 -15.56 11.67 29.77
N ASP A 505 -15.41 10.42 29.28
CA ASP A 505 -15.13 9.27 30.18
C ASP A 505 -13.63 9.23 30.54
N LEU A 506 -12.73 9.48 29.62
CA LEU A 506 -11.29 9.56 29.92
C LEU A 506 -10.99 10.72 30.89
N THR A 507 -11.65 11.87 30.75
CA THR A 507 -11.42 12.99 31.68
C THR A 507 -12.04 12.72 33.04
N ALA A 508 -13.32 12.33 33.11
CA ALA A 508 -14.04 12.19 34.39
C ALA A 508 -13.57 10.99 35.21
N ASP A 509 -13.28 9.85 34.57
CA ASP A 509 -13.02 8.59 35.25
C ASP A 509 -11.52 8.33 35.49
N TYR A 510 -10.62 9.07 34.78
CA TYR A 510 -9.18 8.78 34.78
C TYR A 510 -8.27 10.00 34.92
N GLU A 511 -8.71 11.01 35.64
CA GLU A 511 -7.92 12.19 36.02
C GLU A 511 -7.18 12.84 34.84
N SER A 512 -7.90 13.11 33.77
CA SER A 512 -7.32 13.67 32.56
C SER A 512 -7.99 15.00 32.16
N ILE A 513 -7.28 15.82 31.40
CA ILE A 513 -7.79 17.02 30.74
C ILE A 513 -7.70 16.85 29.24
N SER A 514 -8.78 17.17 28.54
CA SER A 514 -8.84 17.09 27.08
C SER A 514 -8.93 18.47 26.46
N CYS A 515 -8.12 18.74 25.43
CA CYS A 515 -8.26 19.90 24.55
C CYS A 515 -8.39 19.44 23.09
N ALA A 516 -9.14 20.18 22.29
CA ALA A 516 -9.31 19.95 20.86
C ALA A 516 -9.14 21.26 20.08
N THR A 517 -8.71 21.17 18.84
CA THR A 517 -8.72 22.26 17.85
C THR A 517 -9.43 21.77 16.59
N ASP A 518 -9.91 22.69 15.75
CA ASP A 518 -10.45 22.32 14.44
C ASP A 518 -9.32 21.74 13.57
N GLU A 519 -9.43 20.46 13.19
CA GLU A 519 -8.51 19.80 12.25
C GLU A 519 -8.82 20.28 10.84
N ILE A 520 -8.34 21.51 10.54
CA ILE A 520 -8.63 22.17 9.26
C ILE A 520 -8.15 21.35 8.07
N GLY A 521 -8.92 21.38 6.98
CA GLY A 521 -8.89 20.47 5.85
C GLY A 521 -10.03 19.45 5.91
N MET A 522 -10.39 19.00 7.14
CA MET A 522 -11.54 18.12 7.40
C MET A 522 -12.43 18.64 8.55
N ALA A 523 -12.31 19.91 8.92
CA ALA A 523 -13.21 20.57 9.86
C ALA A 523 -14.52 20.99 9.18
N GLY A 524 -15.53 21.36 9.99
CA GLY A 524 -16.89 21.68 9.52
C GLY A 524 -16.94 22.76 8.44
N ILE A 525 -16.11 23.79 8.57
CA ILE A 525 -15.99 24.86 7.55
C ILE A 525 -15.49 24.34 6.21
N ASP A 526 -14.67 23.31 6.19
CA ASP A 526 -13.99 22.81 4.99
C ASP A 526 -14.92 21.97 4.11
N ARG A 527 -16.03 21.46 4.65
CA ARG A 527 -16.99 20.64 3.92
C ARG A 527 -17.47 21.32 2.65
N PHE A 528 -17.94 22.57 2.76
CA PHE A 528 -18.53 23.33 1.64
C PHE A 528 -17.54 24.26 0.95
N THR A 529 -16.49 24.68 1.64
CA THR A 529 -15.51 25.65 1.10
C THR A 529 -14.34 24.97 0.39
N VAL A 530 -14.02 23.74 0.73
CA VAL A 530 -12.86 23.01 0.20
C VAL A 530 -13.25 21.65 -0.41
N ALA A 531 -13.85 20.74 0.37
CA ALA A 531 -14.11 19.37 -0.06
C ALA A 531 -15.10 19.28 -1.24
N VAL A 532 -16.26 19.92 -1.13
CA VAL A 532 -17.27 19.94 -2.22
C VAL A 532 -16.71 20.56 -3.50
N PRO A 533 -16.06 21.75 -3.51
CA PRO A 533 -15.39 22.28 -4.68
C PRO A 533 -14.31 21.38 -5.27
N ALA A 534 -13.54 20.64 -4.45
CA ALA A 534 -12.53 19.70 -4.91
C ALA A 534 -13.17 18.49 -5.62
N LEU A 535 -14.29 17.95 -5.11
CA LEU A 535 -15.03 16.86 -5.77
C LEU A 535 -15.63 17.25 -7.12
N GLN A 536 -15.98 18.53 -7.30
CA GLN A 536 -16.48 19.06 -8.55
C GLN A 536 -15.37 19.31 -9.58
N ASP A 537 -14.17 19.67 -9.09
CA ASP A 537 -13.01 19.97 -9.91
C ASP A 537 -11.72 19.61 -9.18
N MET A 538 -11.11 18.48 -9.54
CA MET A 538 -9.89 17.96 -8.93
C MET A 538 -8.68 18.90 -9.03
N ASN A 539 -8.74 19.94 -9.83
CA ASN A 539 -7.74 21.00 -9.84
C ASN A 539 -7.68 21.76 -8.51
N LYS A 540 -8.73 21.68 -7.69
CA LYS A 540 -8.81 22.27 -6.35
C LYS A 540 -8.43 21.29 -5.23
N PHE A 541 -8.20 20.02 -5.55
CA PHE A 541 -7.94 19.00 -4.54
C PHE A 541 -6.69 19.28 -3.70
N ASN A 542 -5.69 19.93 -4.30
CA ASN A 542 -4.48 20.34 -3.59
C ASN A 542 -4.76 21.28 -2.41
N GLN A 543 -5.80 22.15 -2.51
CA GLN A 543 -6.19 23.05 -1.41
C GLN A 543 -6.59 22.26 -0.16
N LEU A 544 -7.31 21.15 -0.32
CA LEU A 544 -7.69 20.27 0.78
C LEU A 544 -6.45 19.67 1.44
N VAL A 545 -5.53 19.13 0.64
CA VAL A 545 -4.32 18.46 1.16
C VAL A 545 -3.35 19.43 1.81
N ASP A 546 -3.17 20.63 1.26
CA ASP A 546 -2.33 21.66 1.88
C ASP A 546 -2.92 22.12 3.22
N ARG A 547 -4.24 22.26 3.27
CA ARG A 547 -4.95 22.65 4.47
C ARG A 547 -4.93 21.56 5.56
N LEU A 548 -4.97 20.27 5.17
CA LEU A 548 -4.75 19.16 6.10
C LEU A 548 -3.38 19.26 6.78
N GLN A 549 -2.32 19.54 6.01
CA GLN A 549 -0.97 19.67 6.58
C GLN A 549 -0.85 20.87 7.53
N GLN A 550 -1.56 21.98 7.26
CA GLN A 550 -1.66 23.08 8.23
C GLN A 550 -2.44 22.66 9.48
N GLY A 551 -3.51 21.86 9.34
CA GLY A 551 -4.26 21.28 10.45
C GLY A 551 -3.39 20.39 11.36
N LEU A 552 -2.50 19.58 10.77
CA LEU A 552 -1.51 18.82 11.55
C LEU A 552 -0.63 19.75 12.38
N LEU A 553 -0.13 20.83 11.80
CA LEU A 553 0.70 21.81 12.52
C LEU A 553 -0.09 22.48 13.66
N ASN A 554 -1.38 22.80 13.46
CA ASN A 554 -2.22 23.37 14.51
C ASN A 554 -2.34 22.38 15.70
N GLY A 555 -2.57 21.10 15.45
CA GLY A 555 -2.61 20.09 16.51
C GLY A 555 -1.27 19.97 17.27
N LEU A 556 -0.15 20.00 16.55
CA LEU A 556 1.19 19.96 17.18
C LEU A 556 1.45 21.21 18.05
N PHE A 557 0.96 22.38 17.66
CA PHE A 557 1.07 23.59 18.46
C PHE A 557 0.16 23.57 19.70
N LEU A 558 -1.03 22.98 19.59
CA LEU A 558 -1.89 22.74 20.76
C LEU A 558 -1.23 21.76 21.73
N SER A 559 -0.56 20.68 21.25
CA SER A 559 0.17 19.76 22.11
C SER A 559 1.27 20.49 22.89
N ARG A 560 2.07 21.32 22.20
CA ARG A 560 3.09 22.13 22.84
C ARG A 560 2.49 23.08 23.88
N LEU A 561 1.36 23.70 23.58
CA LEU A 561 0.68 24.64 24.48
C LEU A 561 0.17 23.95 25.76
N MET A 562 -0.28 22.70 25.68
CA MET A 562 -0.68 21.90 26.85
C MET A 562 0.50 21.38 27.65
N HIS A 563 1.58 21.01 26.98
CA HIS A 563 2.75 20.36 27.57
C HIS A 563 3.81 21.38 28.13
N HIS A 564 3.75 22.65 27.71
CA HIS A 564 4.74 23.66 28.11
C HIS A 564 4.44 24.21 29.52
N PRO A 565 5.43 24.34 30.40
CA PRO A 565 5.23 24.93 31.76
C PRO A 565 4.61 26.32 31.73
N ASP A 566 5.01 27.14 30.72
CA ASP A 566 4.47 28.50 30.52
C ASP A 566 3.28 28.52 29.54
N GLY A 567 2.62 27.36 29.32
CA GLY A 567 1.48 27.20 28.43
C GLY A 567 0.13 27.47 29.13
N LEU A 568 -0.91 26.67 28.78
CA LEU A 568 -2.29 26.83 29.26
C LEU A 568 -2.38 26.94 30.80
N GLY A 569 -1.55 26.19 31.52
CA GLY A 569 -1.54 26.16 32.99
C GLY A 569 -1.22 27.51 33.66
N THR A 570 -0.73 28.52 32.90
CA THR A 570 -0.48 29.87 33.45
C THR A 570 -1.71 30.74 33.51
N ASP A 571 -2.79 30.38 32.76
CA ASP A 571 -4.03 31.15 32.79
C ASP A 571 -4.95 30.64 33.92
N PRO A 572 -5.61 31.53 34.70
CA PRO A 572 -6.52 31.15 35.78
C PRO A 572 -7.63 30.18 35.37
N ALA A 573 -8.04 30.17 34.10
CA ALA A 573 -9.02 29.22 33.56
C ALA A 573 -8.58 27.77 33.68
N PHE A 574 -7.26 27.48 33.73
CA PHE A 574 -6.65 26.15 33.84
C PHE A 574 -6.00 25.93 35.22
N GLN A 575 -6.48 26.69 36.25
CA GLN A 575 -5.98 26.60 37.61
C GLN A 575 -7.10 26.19 38.56
N ASP A 576 -6.74 25.66 39.70
CA ASP A 576 -7.68 25.40 40.78
C ASP A 576 -8.28 26.71 41.26
N GLY A 577 -9.54 26.73 41.68
CA GLY A 577 -10.25 27.92 42.07
C GLY A 577 -11.35 28.37 41.10
N ASP A 578 -11.67 29.68 41.11
CA ASP A 578 -12.83 30.25 40.42
C ASP A 578 -12.61 30.52 38.92
N GLY A 579 -11.44 30.18 38.36
CA GLY A 579 -11.12 30.42 36.94
C GLY A 579 -10.84 31.89 36.58
N VAL A 580 -10.80 32.79 37.56
CA VAL A 580 -10.54 34.22 37.41
C VAL A 580 -9.33 34.65 38.25
N THR A 581 -9.28 34.16 39.50
CA THR A 581 -8.21 34.42 40.43
C THR A 581 -7.07 33.41 40.24
N PRO A 582 -5.79 33.82 40.14
CA PRO A 582 -4.68 32.88 39.99
C PRO A 582 -4.63 31.86 41.14
N GLY A 583 -4.54 30.57 40.76
CA GLY A 583 -4.34 29.42 41.64
C GLY A 583 -3.14 28.58 41.19
N GLU A 584 -3.19 27.25 41.39
CA GLU A 584 -2.20 26.33 40.86
C GLU A 584 -2.72 25.63 39.60
N SER A 585 -1.85 25.49 38.59
CA SER A 585 -2.20 24.77 37.35
C SER A 585 -2.78 23.39 37.66
N VAL A 586 -3.88 23.03 37.01
CA VAL A 586 -4.45 21.66 37.08
C VAL A 586 -3.80 20.72 36.07
N ILE A 587 -3.00 21.21 35.13
CA ILE A 587 -2.40 20.42 34.06
C ILE A 587 -1.09 19.80 34.56
N ASP A 588 -0.93 18.48 34.31
CA ASP A 588 0.36 17.81 34.37
C ASP A 588 1.13 18.13 33.10
N THR A 589 2.25 18.82 33.23
CA THR A 589 3.09 19.24 32.09
C THR A 589 4.25 18.29 31.81
N ASP A 590 4.34 17.14 32.49
CA ASP A 590 5.41 16.17 32.26
C ASP A 590 5.20 15.37 30.97
N GLU A 591 3.97 15.14 30.55
CA GLU A 591 3.63 14.40 29.34
C GLU A 591 2.33 14.90 28.67
N VAL A 592 2.15 14.62 27.41
CA VAL A 592 0.93 14.85 26.63
C VAL A 592 0.67 13.68 25.70
N TYR A 593 -0.61 13.45 25.35
CA TYR A 593 -1.05 12.32 24.53
C TYR A 593 -2.00 12.76 23.42
N TYR A 594 -2.28 11.85 22.49
CA TYR A 594 -3.29 12.05 21.46
C TYR A 594 -4.35 10.96 21.50
N VAL A 595 -5.61 11.37 21.40
CA VAL A 595 -6.78 10.49 21.22
C VAL A 595 -7.58 11.03 20.04
N GLY A 596 -7.81 10.25 19.01
CA GLY A 596 -8.62 10.69 17.88
C GLY A 596 -9.65 9.65 17.48
N ALA A 597 -10.86 10.09 17.12
CA ALA A 597 -11.93 9.19 16.73
C ALA A 597 -12.35 9.43 15.27
N SER A 598 -12.60 8.36 14.51
CA SER A 598 -13.07 8.46 13.13
C SER A 598 -12.07 9.25 12.27
N GLN A 599 -12.45 10.39 11.72
CA GLN A 599 -11.52 11.28 11.01
C GLN A 599 -10.32 11.67 11.88
N GLY A 600 -10.51 11.97 13.18
CA GLY A 600 -9.42 12.21 14.12
C GLY A 600 -8.54 10.98 14.33
N GLY A 601 -9.10 9.77 14.28
CA GLY A 601 -8.34 8.51 14.23
C GLY A 601 -7.50 8.38 12.97
N ILE A 602 -7.95 8.92 11.84
CA ILE A 602 -7.18 8.98 10.58
C ILE A 602 -6.10 10.07 10.69
N MET A 603 -6.48 11.33 11.04
CA MET A 603 -5.53 12.45 11.14
C MET A 603 -4.46 12.22 12.21
N GLY A 604 -4.79 11.44 13.25
CA GLY A 604 -3.87 11.05 14.31
C GLY A 604 -2.63 10.29 13.81
N GLY A 605 -2.73 9.54 12.71
CA GLY A 605 -1.58 8.82 12.14
C GLY A 605 -0.44 9.75 11.70
N PRO A 606 -0.65 10.69 10.76
CA PRO A 606 0.36 11.65 10.37
C PRO A 606 0.73 12.64 11.50
N MET A 607 -0.22 13.01 12.36
CA MET A 607 0.06 13.87 13.51
C MET A 607 1.03 13.19 14.49
N THR A 608 0.79 11.91 14.81
CA THR A 608 1.72 11.10 15.62
C THR A 608 3.10 11.01 14.96
N ALA A 609 3.15 10.68 13.66
CA ALA A 609 4.42 10.55 12.95
C ALA A 609 5.28 11.82 12.93
N LEU A 610 4.67 12.99 13.16
CA LEU A 610 5.34 14.30 13.17
C LEU A 610 5.50 14.89 14.58
N SER A 611 4.87 14.31 15.61
CA SER A 611 4.84 14.90 16.96
C SER A 611 6.22 14.90 17.61
N PRO A 612 6.63 16.06 18.16
CA PRO A 612 7.78 16.14 19.06
C PRO A 612 7.41 15.92 20.54
N ASP A 613 6.14 16.11 20.91
CA ASP A 613 5.71 16.24 22.31
C ASP A 613 5.03 14.97 22.86
N PHE A 614 4.24 14.27 22.05
CA PHE A 614 3.62 13.01 22.47
C PHE A 614 4.19 11.83 21.72
N THR A 615 4.40 10.72 22.43
CA THR A 615 4.97 9.47 21.89
C THR A 615 3.96 8.33 21.88
N GLN A 616 2.76 8.54 22.40
CA GLN A 616 1.68 7.54 22.45
C GLN A 616 0.36 8.14 21.96
N SER A 617 -0.34 7.39 21.12
CA SER A 617 -1.61 7.83 20.50
C SER A 617 -2.62 6.69 20.45
N ALA A 618 -3.86 6.99 20.85
CA ALA A 618 -5.00 6.10 20.68
C ALA A 618 -5.86 6.56 19.49
N LEU A 619 -5.96 5.73 18.48
CA LEU A 619 -6.70 5.98 17.25
C LEU A 619 -7.94 5.09 17.24
N ILE A 620 -9.12 5.70 17.38
CA ILE A 620 -10.38 4.99 17.51
C ILE A 620 -11.08 4.97 16.16
N VAL A 621 -11.50 3.80 15.71
CA VAL A 621 -12.15 3.55 14.42
C VAL A 621 -11.50 4.30 13.26
N GLY A 622 -10.17 4.30 13.25
CA GLY A 622 -9.32 4.90 12.23
C GLY A 622 -8.88 3.88 11.18
N GLY A 623 -8.25 4.36 10.13
CA GLY A 623 -7.73 3.52 9.05
C GLY A 623 -6.89 4.35 8.08
N MET A 624 -6.47 3.76 6.95
CA MET A 624 -5.68 4.46 5.94
C MET A 624 -6.13 4.13 4.51
N ASN A 625 -5.62 4.92 3.57
CA ASN A 625 -5.84 4.79 2.13
C ASN A 625 -7.26 5.16 1.70
N TYR A 626 -7.50 6.45 1.60
CA TYR A 626 -8.79 6.98 1.17
C TYR A 626 -9.26 6.44 -0.19
N SER A 627 -8.35 6.18 -1.14
CA SER A 627 -8.75 5.66 -2.46
C SER A 627 -9.40 4.28 -2.39
N THR A 628 -9.08 3.49 -1.38
CA THR A 628 -9.69 2.18 -1.12
C THR A 628 -10.88 2.30 -0.16
N LEU A 629 -10.79 3.21 0.81
CA LEU A 629 -11.79 3.40 1.87
C LEU A 629 -13.08 4.06 1.35
N LEU A 630 -12.98 5.12 0.54
CA LEU A 630 -14.11 6.00 0.22
C LEU A 630 -15.31 5.25 -0.34
N THR A 631 -15.14 4.43 -1.36
CA THR A 631 -16.24 3.71 -2.00
C THR A 631 -16.87 2.63 -1.11
N ARG A 632 -16.19 2.26 -0.02
CA ARG A 632 -16.66 1.27 0.98
C ARG A 632 -17.32 1.91 2.20
N SER A 633 -17.32 3.24 2.28
CA SER A 633 -17.86 4.00 3.41
C SER A 633 -19.32 4.37 3.19
N SER A 634 -20.15 4.19 4.20
CA SER A 634 -21.54 4.69 4.20
C SER A 634 -21.61 6.22 4.01
N ASN A 635 -20.56 6.94 4.44
CA ASN A 635 -20.46 8.39 4.23
C ASN A 635 -20.26 8.78 2.76
N TRP A 636 -19.75 7.86 1.92
CA TRP A 636 -19.48 8.15 0.52
C TRP A 636 -20.72 8.49 -0.28
N SER A 637 -21.87 7.92 0.04
CA SER A 637 -23.12 8.19 -0.66
C SER A 637 -23.45 9.69 -0.75
N THR A 638 -23.15 10.46 0.32
CA THR A 638 -23.34 11.92 0.37
C THR A 638 -22.42 12.67 -0.61
N PHE A 639 -21.21 12.17 -0.85
CA PHE A 639 -20.21 12.79 -1.72
C PHE A 639 -20.28 12.28 -3.16
N ALA A 640 -20.69 11.03 -3.35
CA ALA A 640 -20.85 10.40 -4.65
C ALA A 640 -21.88 11.16 -5.53
N VAL A 641 -22.95 11.71 -4.94
CA VAL A 641 -23.95 12.52 -5.67
C VAL A 641 -23.38 13.83 -6.24
N ILE A 642 -22.20 14.24 -5.77
CA ILE A 642 -21.46 15.40 -6.29
C ILE A 642 -20.36 14.93 -7.24
N PHE A 643 -19.60 13.91 -6.85
CA PHE A 643 -18.44 13.41 -7.59
C PHE A 643 -18.84 12.71 -8.91
N ASN A 644 -19.80 11.78 -8.86
CA ASN A 644 -20.18 10.98 -10.02
C ASN A 644 -20.70 11.83 -11.21
N PRO A 645 -21.58 12.84 -11.02
CA PRO A 645 -21.94 13.73 -12.11
C PRO A 645 -20.81 14.65 -12.57
N SER A 646 -19.84 14.94 -11.71
CA SER A 646 -18.68 15.77 -12.05
C SER A 646 -17.66 15.02 -12.91
N TYR A 647 -17.55 13.70 -12.74
CA TYR A 647 -16.74 12.77 -13.53
C TYR A 647 -17.63 11.66 -14.11
N PRO A 648 -18.35 11.95 -15.23
CA PRO A 648 -19.40 11.07 -15.73
C PRO A 648 -18.88 9.77 -16.37
N ASP A 649 -17.62 9.73 -16.82
CA ASP A 649 -17.03 8.49 -17.33
C ASP A 649 -16.69 7.53 -16.18
N GLU A 650 -17.46 6.45 -16.06
CA GLU A 650 -17.36 5.49 -14.96
C GLU A 650 -15.98 4.85 -14.88
N LEU A 651 -15.36 4.50 -16.00
CA LEU A 651 -14.00 3.95 -16.02
C LEU A 651 -12.95 4.93 -15.49
N SER A 652 -13.19 6.24 -15.59
CA SER A 652 -12.30 7.27 -15.05
C SER A 652 -12.46 7.49 -13.54
N ARG A 653 -13.60 7.15 -12.92
CA ARG A 653 -13.85 7.41 -11.49
C ARG A 653 -12.84 6.74 -10.57
N PRO A 654 -12.59 5.42 -10.63
CA PRO A 654 -11.59 4.78 -9.79
C PRO A 654 -10.17 5.31 -10.06
N LEU A 655 -9.86 5.73 -11.30
CA LEU A 655 -8.59 6.36 -11.62
C LEU A 655 -8.46 7.72 -10.93
N VAL A 656 -9.49 8.57 -10.94
CA VAL A 656 -9.48 9.87 -10.25
C VAL A 656 -9.25 9.68 -8.76
N LEU A 657 -9.95 8.74 -8.11
CA LEU A 657 -9.76 8.44 -6.69
C LEU A 657 -8.32 7.94 -6.41
N ASN A 658 -7.75 7.12 -7.28
CA ASN A 658 -6.37 6.65 -7.15
C ASN A 658 -5.34 7.76 -7.44
N LEU A 659 -5.64 8.72 -8.28
CA LEU A 659 -4.81 9.91 -8.46
C LEU A 659 -4.83 10.78 -7.20
N THR A 660 -6.00 11.00 -6.58
CA THR A 660 -6.08 11.78 -5.34
C THR A 660 -5.25 11.18 -4.21
N GLN A 661 -5.13 9.82 -4.14
CA GLN A 661 -4.31 9.16 -3.15
C GLN A 661 -2.86 9.66 -3.12
N MET A 662 -2.26 9.88 -4.29
CA MET A 662 -0.88 10.38 -4.39
C MET A 662 -0.69 11.77 -3.75
N LEU A 663 -1.75 12.56 -3.62
CA LEU A 663 -1.72 13.85 -2.91
C LEU A 663 -2.13 13.67 -1.46
N TRP A 664 -3.14 12.85 -1.17
CA TRP A 664 -3.62 12.55 0.19
C TRP A 664 -2.54 11.94 1.09
N ASP A 665 -1.63 11.15 0.54
CA ASP A 665 -0.46 10.60 1.26
C ASP A 665 0.31 11.66 2.06
N ARG A 666 0.17 12.95 1.72
CA ARG A 666 0.81 14.06 2.45
C ARG A 666 0.07 14.45 3.74
N GLY A 667 -1.17 14.00 3.93
CA GLY A 667 -2.01 14.40 5.06
C GLY A 667 -2.84 13.27 5.67
N GLU A 668 -2.55 11.98 5.33
CA GLU A 668 -3.26 10.83 5.91
C GLU A 668 -2.29 9.67 6.19
N PRO A 669 -2.68 8.66 7.00
CA PRO A 669 -1.75 7.64 7.50
C PRO A 669 -1.04 6.84 6.40
N ASN A 670 -1.62 6.68 5.21
CA ASN A 670 -1.01 5.90 4.14
C ASN A 670 0.39 6.38 3.77
N GLY A 671 0.63 7.69 3.81
CA GLY A 671 1.93 8.28 3.52
C GLY A 671 2.92 8.25 4.68
N TYR A 672 2.46 7.91 5.89
CA TYR A 672 3.24 7.97 7.12
C TYR A 672 3.40 6.60 7.81
N ALA A 673 2.62 5.58 7.46
CA ALA A 673 2.60 4.29 8.14
C ALA A 673 3.98 3.62 8.30
N HIS A 674 4.88 3.81 7.34
CA HIS A 674 6.26 3.31 7.42
C HIS A 674 7.18 4.09 8.38
N VAL A 675 6.73 5.23 8.91
CA VAL A 675 7.53 6.13 9.73
C VAL A 675 6.83 6.55 11.02
N THR A 676 5.63 6.09 11.28
CA THR A 676 4.87 6.44 12.49
C THR A 676 5.45 5.78 13.74
N THR A 677 5.79 4.50 13.67
CA THR A 677 6.30 3.72 14.81
C THR A 677 7.82 3.57 14.76
N ASP A 678 8.29 2.84 13.75
CA ASP A 678 9.70 2.60 13.52
C ASP A 678 10.26 3.57 12.47
N ASN A 679 11.51 3.98 12.62
CA ASN A 679 12.19 4.90 11.69
C ASN A 679 11.48 6.25 11.50
N PRO A 680 11.22 7.00 12.57
CA PRO A 680 10.52 8.30 12.50
C PRO A 680 11.21 9.28 11.55
N PRO A 681 10.50 10.33 11.09
CA PRO A 681 11.11 11.42 10.34
C PRO A 681 12.28 12.06 11.09
N PRO A 682 13.19 12.75 10.40
CA PRO A 682 14.29 13.45 11.07
C PRO A 682 13.82 14.35 12.21
N ASN A 683 14.59 14.42 13.28
CA ASN A 683 14.30 15.25 14.46
C ASN A 683 12.92 14.98 15.08
N THR A 684 12.55 13.70 15.18
CA THR A 684 11.25 13.22 15.69
C THR A 684 11.49 12.01 16.56
N PRO A 685 10.85 11.86 17.73
CA PRO A 685 10.97 10.66 18.57
C PRO A 685 10.28 9.45 17.93
N ALA A 686 10.49 8.28 18.49
CA ALA A 686 9.73 7.07 18.15
C ALA A 686 8.36 7.06 18.87
N HIS A 687 7.35 6.46 18.24
CA HIS A 687 5.99 6.46 18.75
C HIS A 687 5.40 5.07 18.86
N ASN A 688 4.42 4.91 19.73
CA ASN A 688 3.54 3.76 19.81
C ASN A 688 2.09 4.18 19.55
N VAL A 689 1.34 3.31 18.89
CA VAL A 689 -0.05 3.58 18.51
C VAL A 689 -0.92 2.40 18.93
N THR A 690 -2.09 2.67 19.50
CA THR A 690 -3.14 1.66 19.65
C THR A 690 -4.34 2.01 18.78
N LEU A 691 -4.80 1.04 17.95
CA LEU A 691 -6.04 1.14 17.21
C LEU A 691 -7.14 0.46 18.00
N GLN A 692 -8.20 1.18 18.32
CA GLN A 692 -9.41 0.66 18.97
C GLN A 692 -10.53 0.63 17.94
N LEU A 693 -10.93 -0.54 17.48
CA LEU A 693 -11.75 -0.72 16.28
C LEU A 693 -13.08 -1.37 16.60
N ALA A 694 -14.14 -0.97 15.91
CA ALA A 694 -15.43 -1.65 15.91
C ALA A 694 -15.44 -2.75 14.84
N LEU A 695 -15.77 -3.99 15.19
CA LEU A 695 -15.96 -5.04 14.19
C LEU A 695 -17.25 -4.79 13.42
N GLY A 696 -17.16 -4.72 12.11
CA GLY A 696 -18.33 -4.44 11.25
C GLY A 696 -18.49 -2.98 10.84
N ASP A 697 -17.53 -2.10 11.11
CA ASP A 697 -17.58 -0.65 10.86
C ASP A 697 -17.99 -0.32 9.41
N HIS A 698 -19.04 0.47 9.23
CA HIS A 698 -19.56 0.91 7.94
C HIS A 698 -19.00 2.24 7.47
N GLN A 699 -18.38 3.03 8.32
CA GLN A 699 -17.82 4.34 7.97
C GLN A 699 -16.35 4.26 7.66
N VAL A 700 -15.56 3.60 8.52
CA VAL A 700 -14.14 3.32 8.27
C VAL A 700 -13.97 1.81 8.19
N SER A 701 -14.06 1.28 6.98
CA SER A 701 -13.99 -0.16 6.73
C SER A 701 -12.81 -0.82 7.45
N ASN A 702 -13.04 -1.94 8.14
CA ASN A 702 -12.03 -2.67 8.91
C ASN A 702 -10.79 -3.02 8.08
N PHE A 703 -10.93 -3.23 6.76
CA PHE A 703 -9.78 -3.49 5.87
C PHE A 703 -8.77 -2.33 5.84
N ALA A 704 -9.24 -1.09 5.97
CA ALA A 704 -8.39 0.09 6.02
C ALA A 704 -7.49 0.06 7.28
N ALA A 705 -8.04 -0.35 8.41
CA ALA A 705 -7.31 -0.55 9.65
C ALA A 705 -6.35 -1.76 9.57
N ASP A 706 -6.78 -2.87 8.96
CA ASP A 706 -5.94 -4.07 8.78
C ASP A 706 -4.72 -3.78 7.91
N VAL A 707 -4.89 -3.04 6.80
CA VAL A 707 -3.77 -2.63 5.93
C VAL A 707 -2.83 -1.71 6.69
N MET A 708 -3.35 -0.80 7.52
CA MET A 708 -2.57 0.08 8.39
C MET A 708 -1.76 -0.73 9.40
N ALA A 709 -2.40 -1.64 10.13
CA ALA A 709 -1.75 -2.49 11.13
C ALA A 709 -0.65 -3.37 10.54
N ARG A 710 -0.91 -4.02 9.39
CA ARG A 710 0.11 -4.80 8.67
C ARG A 710 1.30 -3.95 8.23
N THR A 711 1.05 -2.73 7.78
CA THR A 711 2.11 -1.82 7.30
C THR A 711 2.95 -1.29 8.45
N MET A 712 2.32 -0.97 9.58
CA MET A 712 2.99 -0.49 10.80
C MET A 712 3.60 -1.61 11.64
N GLY A 713 3.36 -2.89 11.31
CA GLY A 713 3.87 -4.04 12.07
C GLY A 713 3.22 -4.20 13.45
N MET A 714 1.96 -3.79 13.60
CA MET A 714 1.21 -3.90 14.85
C MET A 714 0.88 -5.35 15.20
N LYS A 715 0.61 -5.58 16.49
CA LYS A 715 0.04 -6.85 17.00
C LYS A 715 -1.42 -6.65 17.42
N THR A 716 -2.22 -7.70 17.33
CA THR A 716 -3.58 -7.71 17.91
C THR A 716 -3.58 -8.35 19.29
N ASN A 717 -4.65 -8.13 20.08
CA ASN A 717 -4.86 -8.79 21.35
C ASN A 717 -4.84 -10.33 21.25
N ALA A 718 -4.62 -11.03 22.34
CA ALA A 718 -4.47 -12.49 22.38
C ALA A 718 -5.68 -13.24 21.81
N GLY A 719 -6.90 -12.80 22.11
CA GLY A 719 -8.15 -13.40 21.62
C GLY A 719 -8.43 -13.17 20.14
N GLY A 720 -7.99 -12.01 19.58
CA GLY A 720 -8.31 -11.64 18.20
C GLY A 720 -9.81 -11.44 17.97
N ILE A 721 -10.36 -12.02 16.92
CA ILE A 721 -11.80 -12.07 16.59
C ILE A 721 -12.28 -13.51 16.77
N ASP A 722 -13.53 -13.73 17.17
CA ASP A 722 -14.13 -15.06 17.28
C ASP A 722 -14.31 -15.70 15.90
N ASP A 723 -13.70 -16.86 15.66
CA ASP A 723 -13.72 -17.55 14.36
C ASP A 723 -15.13 -17.84 13.83
N ARG A 724 -16.15 -17.88 14.71
CA ARG A 724 -17.55 -18.08 14.34
C ARG A 724 -18.21 -16.84 13.76
N ARG A 725 -17.61 -15.66 13.95
CA ARG A 725 -18.17 -14.40 13.45
C ARG A 725 -18.12 -14.31 11.93
N TRP A 726 -17.05 -14.84 11.35
CA TRP A 726 -16.84 -14.74 9.90
C TRP A 726 -16.02 -15.92 9.37
N PRO A 727 -16.60 -17.14 9.35
CA PRO A 727 -15.86 -18.37 9.10
C PRO A 727 -15.23 -18.48 7.70
N ASP A 728 -15.73 -17.72 6.73
CA ASP A 728 -15.21 -17.71 5.35
C ASP A 728 -14.12 -16.64 5.12
N TYR A 729 -13.66 -15.99 6.17
CA TYR A 729 -12.70 -14.90 6.12
C TYR A 729 -11.43 -15.24 6.92
N GLU A 730 -10.28 -14.90 6.35
CA GLU A 730 -8.99 -15.00 7.07
C GLU A 730 -8.79 -13.76 7.94
N ASP A 731 -9.48 -13.73 9.07
CA ASP A 731 -9.38 -12.62 10.02
C ASP A 731 -7.93 -12.35 10.41
N LEU A 732 -7.58 -11.08 10.50
CA LEU A 732 -6.27 -10.64 10.97
C LEU A 732 -5.09 -11.30 10.23
N TRP A 733 -5.32 -11.68 8.97
CA TRP A 733 -4.28 -12.31 8.16
C TRP A 733 -2.96 -11.53 8.24
N ASN A 734 -1.87 -12.25 8.60
CA ASN A 734 -0.52 -11.70 8.79
C ASN A 734 -0.41 -10.54 9.82
N ILE A 735 -1.34 -10.46 10.78
CA ILE A 735 -1.25 -9.61 11.96
C ILE A 735 -1.01 -10.51 13.17
N PRO A 736 0.19 -10.48 13.79
CA PRO A 736 0.50 -11.38 14.88
C PRO A 736 -0.29 -11.03 16.14
N ARG A 737 -0.66 -12.06 16.92
CA ARG A 737 -1.29 -11.88 18.24
C ARG A 737 -0.22 -11.59 19.30
N ILE A 738 -0.56 -10.80 20.30
CA ILE A 738 0.21 -10.63 21.51
C ILE A 738 0.14 -11.94 22.29
N GLY A 739 1.28 -12.59 22.54
CA GLY A 739 1.31 -13.82 23.33
C GLY A 739 0.99 -13.56 24.79
N ALA A 740 0.35 -14.52 25.49
CA ALA A 740 -0.01 -14.37 26.91
C ALA A 740 1.19 -14.00 27.82
N SER A 741 2.40 -14.42 27.46
CA SER A 741 3.63 -14.08 28.20
C SER A 741 4.23 -12.71 27.82
N GLU A 742 3.69 -12.04 26.82
CA GLU A 742 4.14 -10.71 26.39
C GLU A 742 3.39 -9.58 27.12
N TYR A 743 2.30 -9.88 27.81
CA TYR A 743 1.58 -8.89 28.63
C TYR A 743 2.32 -8.60 29.94
N PRO A 744 2.38 -7.33 30.37
CA PRO A 744 1.86 -6.11 29.71
C PRO A 744 2.68 -5.75 28.47
N TYR A 745 2.02 -5.58 27.32
CA TYR A 745 2.68 -5.36 26.04
C TYR A 745 3.00 -3.87 25.80
N ARG A 746 4.27 -3.58 25.50
CA ARG A 746 4.75 -2.21 25.27
C ARG A 746 5.13 -2.01 23.81
N GLY A 747 4.14 -1.83 22.97
CA GLY A 747 4.32 -1.64 21.53
C GLY A 747 3.02 -1.23 20.87
N SER A 748 3.06 -1.04 19.56
CA SER A 748 1.86 -0.69 18.80
C SER A 748 0.93 -1.86 18.62
N SER A 749 -0.37 -1.63 18.81
CA SER A 749 -1.40 -2.68 18.81
C SER A 749 -2.67 -2.25 18.08
N MET A 750 -3.48 -3.25 17.73
CA MET A 750 -4.86 -3.06 17.30
C MET A 750 -5.77 -4.02 18.06
N VAL A 751 -6.98 -3.58 18.36
CA VAL A 751 -7.99 -4.38 19.06
C VAL A 751 -9.34 -4.18 18.41
N TYR A 752 -10.00 -5.28 18.05
CA TYR A 752 -11.39 -5.27 17.63
C TYR A 752 -12.33 -5.46 18.81
N TRP A 753 -13.34 -4.62 18.89
CA TRP A 753 -14.44 -4.68 19.84
C TRP A 753 -15.68 -5.14 19.09
N ASP A 754 -16.24 -6.28 19.47
CA ASP A 754 -17.31 -6.97 18.77
C ASP A 754 -18.64 -6.87 19.55
N GLY A 755 -19.64 -6.23 18.99
CA GLY A 755 -21.00 -6.14 19.54
C GLY A 755 -21.85 -7.39 19.28
N GLY A 756 -21.26 -8.45 18.74
CA GLY A 756 -21.93 -9.70 18.44
C GLY A 756 -22.62 -9.74 17.08
N PRO A 757 -23.15 -10.91 16.67
CA PRO A 757 -23.92 -11.05 15.46
C PRO A 757 -25.17 -10.15 15.47
N TYR A 758 -25.56 -9.74 14.27
CA TYR A 758 -26.81 -9.02 14.11
C TYR A 758 -28.00 -9.86 14.56
N ARG A 759 -28.89 -9.29 15.39
CA ARG A 759 -30.06 -9.95 15.96
C ARG A 759 -31.15 -8.94 16.33
N LEU A 760 -32.40 -9.41 16.38
CA LEU A 760 -33.48 -8.62 16.91
C LEU A 760 -33.32 -8.44 18.43
N ASN A 761 -33.57 -7.22 18.92
CA ASN A 761 -33.56 -6.97 20.36
C ASN A 761 -34.69 -7.74 21.05
N PRO A 762 -34.43 -8.65 22.00
CA PRO A 762 -35.47 -9.43 22.64
C PRO A 762 -36.45 -8.57 23.47
N ASP A 763 -36.01 -7.43 23.96
CA ASP A 763 -36.80 -6.50 24.77
C ASP A 763 -37.59 -5.49 23.91
N ASN A 764 -37.15 -5.31 22.66
CA ASN A 764 -37.80 -4.41 21.70
C ASN A 764 -37.65 -4.93 20.27
N LEU A 765 -38.56 -5.77 19.82
CA LEU A 765 -38.52 -6.43 18.49
C LEU A 765 -38.58 -5.47 17.27
N SER A 766 -38.71 -4.16 17.50
CA SER A 766 -38.57 -3.15 16.44
C SER A 766 -37.19 -2.51 16.38
N GLN A 767 -36.27 -2.96 17.20
CA GLN A 767 -34.89 -2.46 17.26
C GLN A 767 -33.91 -3.63 17.11
N ASP A 768 -33.04 -3.52 16.14
CA ASP A 768 -31.98 -4.47 15.92
C ASP A 768 -30.80 -4.18 16.86
N ILE A 769 -30.06 -5.19 17.25
CA ILE A 769 -28.83 -5.10 18.05
C ILE A 769 -27.74 -5.99 17.46
N GLY A 770 -26.50 -5.69 17.85
CA GLY A 770 -25.32 -6.38 17.34
C GLY A 770 -24.82 -5.79 16.02
N THR A 771 -23.77 -6.38 15.51
CA THR A 771 -23.06 -5.89 14.33
C THR A 771 -23.02 -6.96 13.26
N GLY A 772 -23.14 -6.59 12.00
CA GLY A 772 -22.88 -7.49 10.88
C GLY A 772 -21.39 -7.90 10.79
N VAL A 773 -21.06 -8.63 9.75
CA VAL A 773 -19.66 -8.80 9.36
C VAL A 773 -19.14 -7.55 8.65
N PRO A 774 -17.83 -7.29 8.67
CA PRO A 774 -17.26 -6.14 7.97
C PRO A 774 -17.64 -6.11 6.47
N PRO A 775 -18.10 -4.97 5.95
CA PRO A 775 -18.40 -4.82 4.53
C PRO A 775 -17.14 -5.09 3.68
N TYR A 776 -17.18 -6.10 2.81
CA TYR A 776 -16.01 -6.51 1.99
C TYR A 776 -16.09 -6.04 0.52
N ALA A 777 -17.26 -5.70 0.03
CA ALA A 777 -17.42 -5.18 -1.34
C ALA A 777 -16.85 -3.76 -1.48
N ASN A 778 -16.44 -3.38 -2.69
CA ASN A 778 -15.97 -2.01 -2.95
C ASN A 778 -17.11 -1.02 -3.26
N VAL A 779 -18.23 -1.18 -2.59
CA VAL A 779 -19.40 -0.30 -2.59
C VAL A 779 -19.74 0.10 -1.16
N ALA A 780 -20.41 1.22 -0.99
CA ALA A 780 -20.91 1.64 0.31
C ALA A 780 -21.90 0.59 0.86
N PRO A 781 -21.87 0.30 2.17
CA PRO A 781 -22.85 -0.57 2.79
C PRO A 781 -24.28 -0.07 2.56
N ASP A 782 -25.21 -0.99 2.37
CA ASP A 782 -26.60 -0.69 2.02
C ASP A 782 -27.48 -0.27 3.20
N GLY A 783 -26.93 -0.25 4.41
CA GLY A 783 -27.64 0.11 5.63
C GLY A 783 -28.56 -0.97 6.20
N GLN A 784 -28.45 -2.22 5.72
CA GLN A 784 -29.22 -3.35 6.27
C GLN A 784 -28.84 -3.69 7.71
N TRP A 785 -27.62 -3.32 8.13
CA TRP A 785 -27.03 -3.65 9.42
C TRP A 785 -26.78 -2.41 10.24
N GLU A 786 -26.82 -2.53 11.57
CA GLU A 786 -26.42 -1.45 12.45
C GLU A 786 -24.92 -1.13 12.28
N ASP A 787 -24.60 0.17 12.21
CA ASP A 787 -23.22 0.64 12.07
C ASP A 787 -22.56 0.77 13.45
N PRO A 788 -21.61 -0.12 13.81
CA PRO A 788 -20.98 -0.12 15.13
C PRO A 788 -19.93 0.98 15.31
N HIS A 789 -19.74 1.87 14.35
CA HIS A 789 -18.68 2.90 14.33
C HIS A 789 -18.55 3.68 15.64
N GLY A 790 -19.67 3.84 16.37
CA GLY A 790 -19.70 4.55 17.65
C GLY A 790 -19.27 3.71 18.86
N ALA A 791 -19.34 2.38 18.79
CA ALA A 791 -19.26 1.49 19.94
C ALA A 791 -17.98 1.64 20.80
N PRO A 792 -16.74 1.67 20.24
CA PRO A 792 -15.54 1.77 21.07
C PRO A 792 -15.38 3.13 21.79
N ARG A 793 -16.15 4.15 21.40
CA ARG A 793 -16.03 5.49 21.98
C ARG A 793 -16.69 5.64 23.34
N GLY A 794 -17.65 4.77 23.70
CA GLY A 794 -18.38 4.84 24.97
C GLY A 794 -18.30 3.56 25.80
N ALA A 795 -17.69 2.50 25.30
CA ALA A 795 -17.57 1.25 26.03
C ALA A 795 -16.43 1.27 27.05
N SER A 796 -16.66 0.69 28.24
CA SER A 796 -15.71 0.72 29.34
C SER A 796 -14.40 -0.02 29.03
N GLY A 797 -14.43 -1.10 28.26
CA GLY A 797 -13.26 -1.88 27.87
C GLY A 797 -12.23 -1.10 27.08
N PRO A 798 -12.58 -0.52 25.93
CA PRO A 798 -11.64 0.31 25.15
C PRO A 798 -11.18 1.55 25.94
N ILE A 799 -12.05 2.22 26.71
CA ILE A 799 -11.68 3.38 27.53
C ILE A 799 -10.61 2.98 28.57
N SER A 800 -10.80 1.89 29.30
CA SER A 800 -9.84 1.38 30.29
C SER A 800 -8.50 1.00 29.64
N MET A 801 -8.54 0.34 28.48
CA MET A 801 -7.32 -0.03 27.74
C MET A 801 -6.56 1.20 27.27
N MET A 802 -7.26 2.21 26.73
CA MET A 802 -6.65 3.48 26.35
C MET A 802 -6.03 4.19 27.55
N ASN A 803 -6.70 4.23 28.71
CA ASN A 803 -6.14 4.81 29.92
C ASN A 803 -4.82 4.15 30.34
N THR A 804 -4.72 2.81 30.32
CA THR A 804 -3.47 2.12 30.67
C THR A 804 -2.37 2.34 29.64
N PHE A 805 -2.72 2.56 28.39
CA PHE A 805 -1.77 2.83 27.32
C PHE A 805 -1.27 4.29 27.35
N LEU A 806 -2.14 5.27 27.55
CA LEU A 806 -1.83 6.70 27.55
C LEU A 806 -1.31 7.14 28.94
N GLN A 807 -0.20 6.58 29.36
CA GLN A 807 0.49 6.88 30.62
C GLN A 807 2.01 6.85 30.45
N PRO A 808 2.79 7.46 31.37
CA PRO A 808 4.22 7.26 31.39
C PRO A 808 4.56 5.77 31.42
N ASN A 809 5.31 5.31 30.41
CA ASN A 809 5.57 3.88 30.23
C ASN A 809 4.30 3.01 30.06
N GLY A 810 3.27 3.57 29.46
CA GLY A 810 1.99 2.90 29.20
C GLY A 810 2.12 1.59 28.43
N PHE A 811 1.10 0.75 28.53
CA PHE A 811 1.10 -0.59 27.96
C PHE A 811 -0.31 -1.04 27.59
N ILE A 812 -0.39 -2.03 26.75
CA ILE A 812 -1.62 -2.76 26.47
C ILE A 812 -1.76 -3.87 27.51
N ALA A 813 -2.86 -3.80 28.27
CA ALA A 813 -3.26 -4.87 29.18
C ALA A 813 -4.05 -5.96 28.43
N ASP A 814 -4.09 -7.16 28.98
CA ASP A 814 -5.01 -8.22 28.52
C ASP A 814 -6.41 -7.97 29.14
N ALA A 815 -7.09 -6.93 28.66
CA ALA A 815 -8.41 -6.54 29.17
C ALA A 815 -9.52 -7.58 28.87
N CYS A 816 -9.26 -8.49 27.93
CA CYS A 816 -10.24 -9.51 27.48
C CYS A 816 -9.86 -10.93 27.95
N ASN A 817 -8.87 -11.07 28.83
CA ASN A 817 -8.45 -12.35 29.44
C ASN A 817 -8.11 -13.45 28.42
N GLY A 818 -7.47 -13.10 27.33
CA GLY A 818 -7.10 -14.03 26.27
C GLY A 818 -8.23 -14.37 25.29
N GLU A 819 -9.45 -13.88 25.53
CA GLU A 819 -10.62 -14.06 24.68
C GLU A 819 -10.79 -12.91 23.67
N PRO A 820 -11.62 -13.07 22.61
CA PRO A 820 -12.04 -11.94 21.76
C PRO A 820 -12.68 -10.83 22.58
N CYS A 821 -12.34 -9.59 22.29
CA CYS A 821 -12.89 -8.44 22.99
C CYS A 821 -14.31 -8.14 22.52
N ARG A 822 -15.22 -7.90 23.49
CA ARG A 822 -16.65 -7.69 23.24
C ARG A 822 -17.07 -6.28 23.62
N ALA A 823 -18.10 -5.80 22.96
CA ALA A 823 -18.74 -4.49 23.19
C ALA A 823 -20.27 -4.68 23.27
N ASP A 824 -20.98 -3.61 23.60
CA ASP A 824 -22.44 -3.53 23.59
C ASP A 824 -23.15 -4.64 24.39
N ASP A 825 -22.56 -5.00 25.56
CA ASP A 825 -23.04 -6.03 26.49
C ASP A 825 -23.23 -7.42 25.87
N TRP A 826 -22.61 -7.70 24.72
CA TRP A 826 -22.64 -9.04 24.15
C TRP A 826 -21.81 -10.01 25.00
N ASP A 827 -22.47 -11.08 25.47
CA ASP A 827 -21.87 -12.13 26.33
C ASP A 827 -21.08 -13.19 25.57
N GLY A 828 -21.14 -13.18 24.19
CA GLY A 828 -20.51 -14.17 23.34
C GLY A 828 -21.37 -15.40 23.05
N ASP A 829 -22.65 -15.38 23.45
CA ASP A 829 -23.58 -16.46 23.17
C ASP A 829 -24.14 -16.31 21.73
N PHE A 830 -23.88 -17.29 20.90
CA PHE A 830 -24.39 -17.41 19.53
C PHE A 830 -25.74 -18.12 19.48
N ASP A 831 -26.11 -18.86 20.52
CA ASP A 831 -27.37 -19.63 20.57
C ASP A 831 -28.59 -18.75 20.90
N SER A 832 -28.33 -17.58 21.47
CA SER A 832 -29.37 -16.56 21.75
C SER A 832 -29.79 -15.76 20.51
N ILE A 833 -29.17 -16.03 19.35
CA ILE A 833 -29.42 -15.29 18.12
C ILE A 833 -30.80 -15.67 17.54
N ILE A 834 -31.68 -14.69 17.43
CA ILE A 834 -32.90 -14.83 16.64
C ILE A 834 -32.51 -14.53 15.18
N PRO A 835 -32.55 -15.50 14.25
CA PRO A 835 -32.19 -15.25 12.87
C PRO A 835 -33.04 -14.11 12.31
N VAL A 836 -32.39 -13.17 11.64
CA VAL A 836 -33.10 -12.16 10.84
C VAL A 836 -33.80 -12.91 9.69
N PRO A 837 -35.09 -12.67 9.41
CA PRO A 837 -35.85 -13.38 8.40
C PRO A 837 -35.33 -13.16 6.97
#